data_471a4d50270f5da121c425ff9e394b86
#
_entry.id   471a4d50270f5da121c425ff9e394b86
#
_cell.length_a   1.000
_cell.length_b   1.000
_cell.length_c   1.000
_cell.angle_alpha   90.00
_cell.angle_beta   90.00
_cell.angle_gamma   90.00
#
_symmetry.space_group_name_H-M   'P 1'
#
loop_
_entity.id
_entity.type
_entity.pdbx_description
1 polymer ?
#
loop_
_entity_poly.entity_id
_entity_poly.type
_entity_poly.pdbx_seq_one_letter_code
_entity_poly.pdbx_strand_id
1 'polypeptide(L)'
;MKNNKKDTNSGARKALAWIPYILIPVLIISSVSLYARQQKKEKLEYYQVVQYFDDKKVTEYDLNMSSGALEFKLKGDNKVYTYTVPNVSMFQEDIHNGVIAYNRAHPDAPIKAQYETGSTGALLLNIVPTLLMLVILGVLLFYMFRKMNNAMNNENNRTLSFGKARVKRAKDESRKTTFDDVAGADEEKEELSEIVDFLKDPSHFNKLGARIPRGVLLVGPPGTGKTLLARAVAGEANVPFFSISGSDFVEMYVGVGASRVRDLFNEAKKNSPSIIFIDEIDAVGRHRGAGMGGGHDEREQTLNQLLVEMDGFGANEGVIIIAATNRPDILDPALLRPGRFDRQVTVGYPDLKGREAILKVHAKGKPLGPDVDLATIAKTTIGFTGADLENLLNEAALLAARRDKKAITMTEIEEAMIKVVAGTEKKSHKMTDKEKRLTAYHEAGHAVSAYYLEYNDPVHQVSIVPRGQMGGYTMYLPTEDKSYHSKNEMLDNLVSLLGGRVAEALIIGDVSTGASNDIERATDIARKMVTKYGMSEKLGPITFGSGNDEVFLGRDYSHLKNYSEETAAEIDEEINRIITTAYGRTEDILKEHIDRLHAVAGALIEREKISGEEFETIMHGGTLDPLSAQSDDSKPAEVPEQSDAQNNEEADGNEKESE
;
A
#
# COMPACT_ATOMS: atom_id res chain seq x y z
N MET A 1 15.69 32.13 18.82
CA MET A 1 15.71 33.10 17.71
C MET A 1 16.36 32.46 16.50
N LYS A 2 15.59 31.92 15.55
CA LYS A 2 16.10 31.42 14.25
C LYS A 2 15.42 32.23 13.16
N ASN A 3 16.26 32.97 12.43
CA ASN A 3 15.89 33.84 11.32
C ASN A 3 15.27 33.04 10.17
N ASN A 4 13.98 33.25 9.90
CA ASN A 4 13.33 32.87 8.66
C ASN A 4 13.64 33.93 7.59
N LYS A 5 14.64 33.69 6.73
CA LYS A 5 14.77 34.40 5.45
C LYS A 5 13.77 33.80 4.47
N LYS A 6 12.66 34.51 4.26
CA LYS A 6 11.72 34.23 3.16
C LYS A 6 12.45 34.47 1.82
N ASP A 7 12.52 33.44 0.99
CA ASP A 7 12.93 33.50 -0.41
C ASP A 7 11.91 34.31 -1.23
N THR A 8 12.14 35.61 -1.36
CA THR A 8 11.34 36.53 -2.19
C THR A 8 11.70 36.47 -3.68
N ASN A 9 12.54 35.53 -4.11
CA ASN A 9 13.07 35.49 -5.49
C ASN A 9 12.38 34.45 -6.41
N SER A 10 11.32 33.77 -5.95
CA SER A 10 10.65 32.76 -6.77
C SER A 10 9.65 33.35 -7.78
N GLY A 11 9.06 34.51 -7.48
CA GLY A 11 8.10 35.20 -8.34
C GLY A 11 8.74 35.83 -9.58
N ALA A 12 9.88 36.50 -9.40
CA ALA A 12 10.60 37.15 -10.50
C ALA A 12 11.18 36.14 -11.50
N ARG A 13 11.67 34.98 -11.04
CA ARG A 13 12.15 33.89 -11.92
C ARG A 13 11.02 33.22 -12.72
N LYS A 14 9.81 33.11 -12.18
CA LYS A 14 8.64 32.60 -12.90
C LYS A 14 8.13 33.60 -13.94
N ALA A 15 8.12 34.91 -13.63
CA ALA A 15 7.73 35.94 -14.58
C ALA A 15 8.71 36.03 -15.77
N LEU A 16 10.03 35.89 -15.54
CA LEU A 16 11.03 35.86 -16.61
C LEU A 16 10.86 34.69 -17.58
N ALA A 17 10.31 33.57 -17.13
CA ALA A 17 10.07 32.40 -17.96
C ALA A 17 8.93 32.59 -18.99
N TRP A 18 8.02 33.54 -18.78
CA TRP A 18 6.90 33.84 -19.68
C TRP A 18 7.22 34.89 -20.74
N ILE A 19 8.31 35.65 -20.56
CA ILE A 19 8.73 36.70 -21.48
C ILE A 19 8.85 36.21 -22.95
N PRO A 20 9.48 35.07 -23.26
CA PRO A 20 9.59 34.58 -24.63
C PRO A 20 8.24 34.26 -25.25
N TYR A 21 7.28 33.75 -24.48
CA TYR A 21 5.95 33.38 -24.96
C TYR A 21 5.07 34.58 -25.31
N ILE A 22 5.37 35.75 -24.75
CA ILE A 22 4.67 37.01 -25.05
C ILE A 22 5.40 37.76 -26.16
N LEU A 23 6.71 37.77 -26.15
CA LEU A 23 7.55 38.57 -27.05
C LEU A 23 7.54 38.03 -28.49
N ILE A 24 7.49 36.70 -28.67
CA ILE A 24 7.44 36.04 -29.98
C ILE A 24 6.13 36.37 -30.74
N PRO A 25 4.94 36.22 -30.19
CA PRO A 25 3.71 36.64 -30.86
C PRO A 25 3.64 38.13 -31.18
N VAL A 26 4.15 38.99 -30.29
CA VAL A 26 4.19 40.44 -30.50
C VAL A 26 5.12 40.79 -31.66
N LEU A 27 6.30 40.16 -31.76
CA LEU A 27 7.22 40.33 -32.89
C LEU A 27 6.63 39.84 -34.21
N ILE A 28 5.96 38.69 -34.20
CA ILE A 28 5.29 38.14 -35.40
C ILE A 28 4.15 39.09 -35.86
N ILE A 29 3.30 39.55 -34.93
CA ILE A 29 2.21 40.46 -35.23
C ILE A 29 2.74 41.80 -35.73
N SER A 30 3.83 42.32 -35.13
CA SER A 30 4.48 43.56 -35.56
C SER A 30 5.07 43.41 -36.98
N SER A 31 5.74 42.31 -37.27
CA SER A 31 6.35 42.01 -38.57
C SER A 31 5.26 41.85 -39.67
N VAL A 32 4.18 41.13 -39.38
CA VAL A 32 3.03 40.94 -40.28
C VAL A 32 2.32 42.29 -40.52
N SER A 33 2.19 43.11 -39.48
CA SER A 33 1.56 44.45 -39.59
C SER A 33 2.39 45.41 -40.44
N LEU A 34 3.73 45.38 -40.30
CA LEU A 34 4.65 46.14 -41.14
C LEU A 34 4.58 45.69 -42.60
N TYR A 35 4.55 44.39 -42.86
CA TYR A 35 4.42 43.83 -44.21
C TYR A 35 3.05 44.17 -44.84
N ALA A 36 1.97 44.11 -44.06
CA ALA A 36 0.63 44.48 -44.53
C ALA A 36 0.47 45.97 -44.84
N ARG A 37 1.20 46.85 -44.16
CA ARG A 37 1.22 48.29 -44.46
C ARG A 37 1.91 48.63 -45.79
N GLN A 38 2.86 47.83 -46.25
CA GLN A 38 3.53 48.03 -47.55
C GLN A 38 2.67 47.66 -48.76
N GLN A 39 1.56 46.93 -48.60
CA GLN A 39 0.74 46.46 -49.74
C GLN A 39 -0.46 47.35 -50.13
N LYS A 40 -0.67 48.47 -49.44
CA LYS A 40 -1.76 49.41 -49.82
C LYS A 40 -1.25 50.61 -50.68
N LYS A 41 -0.62 50.35 -51.86
CA LYS A 41 -0.38 51.35 -52.89
C LYS A 41 -1.28 51.01 -54.07
N GLU A 42 -1.97 52.05 -54.65
CA GLU A 42 -2.76 51.90 -55.89
C GLU A 42 -1.84 51.33 -56.98
N LYS A 43 -2.26 50.23 -57.57
CA LYS A 43 -1.48 49.58 -58.65
C LYS A 43 -1.74 50.43 -59.94
N LEU A 44 -0.80 51.38 -60.25
CA LEU A 44 -0.69 51.95 -61.54
C LEU A 44 -0.05 50.95 -62.51
N GLU A 45 -0.55 50.89 -63.73
CA GLU A 45 0.06 50.08 -64.79
C GLU A 45 1.09 50.90 -65.58
N TYR A 46 2.13 50.26 -66.12
CA TYR A 46 3.25 50.93 -66.81
C TYR A 46 2.79 51.85 -67.91
N TYR A 47 1.84 51.43 -68.78
CA TYR A 47 1.33 52.23 -69.87
C TYR A 47 0.62 53.49 -69.36
N GLN A 48 -0.06 53.46 -68.25
CA GLN A 48 -0.74 54.63 -67.66
C GLN A 48 0.27 55.66 -67.17
N VAL A 49 1.39 55.20 -66.60
CA VAL A 49 2.46 56.10 -66.19
C VAL A 49 3.09 56.76 -67.38
N VAL A 50 3.47 56.02 -68.43
CA VAL A 50 3.98 56.63 -69.71
C VAL A 50 2.97 57.57 -70.31
N GLN A 51 1.68 57.22 -70.34
CA GLN A 51 0.62 58.09 -70.88
C GLN A 51 0.50 59.43 -70.13
N TYR A 52 0.75 59.46 -68.80
CA TYR A 52 0.76 60.75 -68.08
C TYR A 52 1.91 61.67 -68.53
N PHE A 53 3.03 61.16 -68.99
CA PHE A 53 4.12 61.91 -69.58
C PHE A 53 3.80 62.34 -70.98
N ASP A 54 3.20 61.48 -71.81
CA ASP A 54 2.80 61.78 -73.19
C ASP A 54 1.67 62.83 -73.23
N ASP A 55 0.70 62.72 -72.32
CA ASP A 55 -0.40 63.71 -72.16
C ASP A 55 0.07 65.03 -71.56
N LYS A 56 1.38 65.15 -71.19
CA LYS A 56 1.97 66.39 -70.65
C LYS A 56 1.33 66.80 -69.29
N LYS A 57 0.82 65.86 -68.55
CA LYS A 57 0.16 66.04 -67.25
C LYS A 57 1.15 66.04 -66.06
N VAL A 58 2.40 65.61 -66.24
CA VAL A 58 3.42 65.57 -65.21
C VAL A 58 4.10 66.94 -65.05
N THR A 59 4.25 67.41 -63.81
CA THR A 59 4.92 68.66 -63.46
C THR A 59 6.35 68.43 -62.95
N GLU A 60 6.57 67.44 -62.17
CA GLU A 60 7.91 67.06 -61.67
C GLU A 60 7.95 65.58 -61.47
N TYR A 61 9.10 64.99 -61.64
CA TYR A 61 9.34 63.59 -61.30
C TYR A 61 10.77 63.37 -60.78
N ASP A 62 10.90 62.36 -59.86
CA ASP A 62 12.14 61.89 -59.30
C ASP A 62 12.27 60.41 -59.62
N LEU A 63 13.37 60.02 -60.25
CA LEU A 63 13.66 58.64 -60.65
C LEU A 63 14.94 58.15 -60.03
N ASN A 64 14.85 57.17 -59.17
CA ASN A 64 15.98 56.53 -58.62
C ASN A 64 16.54 55.48 -59.61
N MET A 65 17.75 55.75 -60.10
CA MET A 65 18.42 54.97 -61.15
C MET A 65 18.79 53.60 -60.75
N SER A 66 18.92 53.35 -59.45
CA SER A 66 19.34 52.04 -58.90
C SER A 66 18.17 51.14 -58.51
N SER A 67 17.09 51.71 -58.01
CA SER A 67 15.94 50.93 -57.50
C SER A 67 14.75 50.96 -58.47
N GLY A 68 14.76 51.81 -59.51
CA GLY A 68 13.65 52.04 -60.39
C GLY A 68 12.45 52.72 -59.72
N ALA A 69 12.63 53.24 -58.52
CA ALA A 69 11.56 53.98 -57.86
C ALA A 69 11.34 55.34 -58.56
N LEU A 70 10.14 55.55 -59.01
CA LEU A 70 9.65 56.79 -59.69
C LEU A 70 8.61 57.47 -58.82
N GLU A 71 8.87 58.72 -58.45
CA GLU A 71 7.89 59.58 -57.80
C GLU A 71 7.56 60.72 -58.76
N PHE A 72 6.26 61.01 -58.99
CA PHE A 72 5.87 62.07 -59.90
C PHE A 72 4.60 62.79 -59.43
N LYS A 73 4.47 64.03 -59.81
CA LYS A 73 3.26 64.86 -59.55
C LYS A 73 2.57 65.22 -60.81
N LEU A 74 1.21 65.26 -60.79
CA LEU A 74 0.39 65.62 -61.89
C LEU A 74 -0.05 67.11 -61.77
N LYS A 75 -0.30 67.73 -62.90
CA LYS A 75 -0.71 69.13 -62.97
C LYS A 75 -2.11 69.32 -62.40
N GLY A 76 -2.21 70.14 -61.33
CA GLY A 76 -3.46 70.37 -60.60
C GLY A 76 -3.79 69.41 -59.49
N ASP A 77 -2.88 68.43 -59.17
CA ASP A 77 -3.00 67.51 -58.04
C ASP A 77 -1.76 67.63 -57.16
N ASN A 78 -1.96 67.79 -55.83
CA ASN A 78 -0.86 67.85 -54.84
C ASN A 78 -0.41 66.48 -54.39
N LYS A 79 -1.00 65.42 -54.94
CA LYS A 79 -0.66 64.02 -54.56
C LYS A 79 0.63 63.56 -55.25
N VAL A 80 1.57 63.01 -54.51
CA VAL A 80 2.76 62.35 -55.06
C VAL A 80 2.37 60.93 -55.43
N TYR A 81 2.55 60.56 -56.67
CA TYR A 81 2.35 59.20 -57.17
C TYR A 81 3.68 58.45 -57.13
N THR A 82 3.68 57.24 -56.64
CA THR A 82 4.85 56.40 -56.60
C THR A 82 4.64 55.16 -57.47
N TYR A 83 5.64 54.88 -58.30
CA TYR A 83 5.66 53.67 -59.16
C TYR A 83 7.06 53.08 -59.18
N THR A 84 7.20 51.77 -59.34
CA THR A 84 8.49 51.14 -59.54
C THR A 84 8.63 50.72 -61.00
N VAL A 85 9.50 51.42 -61.71
CA VAL A 85 9.75 51.21 -63.11
C VAL A 85 10.48 49.90 -63.32
N PRO A 86 9.97 48.93 -64.11
CA PRO A 86 10.59 47.59 -64.28
C PRO A 86 11.94 47.68 -65.01
N ASN A 87 12.09 48.63 -65.94
CA ASN A 87 13.34 48.88 -66.66
C ASN A 87 13.57 50.38 -66.79
N VAL A 88 14.53 50.92 -66.10
CA VAL A 88 14.82 52.36 -66.03
C VAL A 88 15.30 52.89 -67.37
N SER A 89 16.10 52.18 -68.16
CA SER A 89 16.61 52.58 -69.45
C SER A 89 15.47 52.66 -70.47
N MET A 90 14.61 51.68 -70.51
CA MET A 90 13.43 51.68 -71.38
C MET A 90 12.47 52.82 -71.05
N PHE A 91 12.19 53.06 -69.80
CA PHE A 91 11.33 54.16 -69.37
C PHE A 91 11.90 55.50 -69.73
N GLN A 92 13.24 55.70 -69.60
CA GLN A 92 13.88 56.91 -70.05
C GLN A 92 13.75 57.14 -71.56
N GLU A 93 13.92 56.07 -72.36
CA GLU A 93 13.68 56.18 -73.82
C GLU A 93 12.25 56.58 -74.16
N ASP A 94 11.28 55.98 -73.48
CA ASP A 94 9.85 56.22 -73.71
C ASP A 94 9.45 57.69 -73.44
N ILE A 95 9.99 58.29 -72.36
CA ILE A 95 9.60 59.64 -71.91
C ILE A 95 10.52 60.77 -72.42
N HIS A 96 11.78 60.45 -72.76
CA HIS A 96 12.86 61.43 -73.02
C HIS A 96 12.50 62.43 -74.10
N ASN A 97 12.08 61.97 -75.28
CA ASN A 97 11.75 62.83 -76.42
C ASN A 97 10.53 63.70 -76.12
N GLY A 98 9.51 63.17 -75.43
CA GLY A 98 8.34 63.89 -75.02
C GLY A 98 8.59 65.01 -74.02
N VAL A 99 9.41 64.75 -73.01
CA VAL A 99 9.78 65.69 -71.97
C VAL A 99 10.67 66.83 -72.54
N ILE A 100 11.68 66.48 -73.36
CA ILE A 100 12.53 67.52 -74.00
C ILE A 100 11.73 68.41 -74.95
N ALA A 101 10.91 67.82 -75.76
CA ALA A 101 10.06 68.60 -76.70
C ALA A 101 9.11 69.56 -75.97
N TYR A 102 8.52 69.06 -74.83
CA TYR A 102 7.69 69.90 -74.00
C TYR A 102 8.47 71.06 -73.34
N ASN A 103 9.60 70.75 -72.74
CA ASN A 103 10.41 71.73 -72.01
C ASN A 103 10.97 72.85 -72.98
N ARG A 104 11.26 72.49 -74.26
CA ARG A 104 11.62 73.47 -75.29
C ARG A 104 10.49 74.41 -75.71
N ALA A 105 9.26 73.84 -75.73
CA ALA A 105 8.08 74.61 -76.12
C ALA A 105 7.52 75.50 -75.00
N HIS A 106 7.82 75.14 -73.71
CA HIS A 106 7.30 75.84 -72.53
C HIS A 106 8.44 76.20 -71.55
N PRO A 107 9.33 77.12 -71.85
CA PRO A 107 10.48 77.47 -70.99
C PRO A 107 10.07 78.02 -69.64
N ASP A 108 8.88 78.63 -69.52
CA ASP A 108 8.34 79.24 -68.32
C ASP A 108 7.73 78.19 -67.33
N ALA A 109 7.45 76.95 -67.78
CA ALA A 109 6.83 75.89 -67.00
C ALA A 109 7.40 74.48 -67.38
N PRO A 110 8.70 74.20 -67.23
CA PRO A 110 9.30 72.98 -67.66
C PRO A 110 8.95 71.81 -66.65
N ILE A 111 8.86 70.58 -67.18
CA ILE A 111 8.79 69.39 -66.35
C ILE A 111 10.11 69.25 -65.69
N LYS A 112 10.13 69.28 -64.35
CA LYS A 112 11.38 69.12 -63.55
C LYS A 112 11.72 67.65 -63.41
N ALA A 113 12.91 67.25 -63.81
CA ALA A 113 13.42 65.94 -63.69
C ALA A 113 14.55 65.90 -62.64
N GLN A 114 14.43 65.00 -61.68
CA GLN A 114 15.48 64.72 -60.72
C GLN A 114 15.88 63.24 -60.83
N TYR A 115 17.18 62.93 -60.79
CA TYR A 115 17.70 61.61 -60.89
C TYR A 115 18.57 61.33 -59.64
N GLU A 116 18.18 60.32 -58.84
CA GLU A 116 18.96 59.92 -57.67
C GLU A 116 19.80 58.67 -57.97
N THR A 117 21.04 58.68 -57.59
CA THR A 117 21.88 57.48 -57.54
C THR A 117 21.88 56.96 -56.16
N GLY A 118 21.56 55.66 -55.97
CA GLY A 118 21.36 55.03 -54.69
C GLY A 118 22.54 55.26 -53.72
N SER A 119 22.23 55.73 -52.50
CA SER A 119 23.21 55.86 -51.42
C SER A 119 23.43 54.50 -50.74
N THR A 120 24.68 54.13 -50.49
CA THR A 120 25.12 52.91 -49.78
C THR A 120 24.53 52.77 -48.37
N GLY A 121 23.92 53.80 -47.80
CA GLY A 121 23.31 53.84 -46.48
C GLY A 121 22.01 53.01 -46.33
N ALA A 122 21.23 52.87 -47.43
CA ALA A 122 19.99 52.13 -47.40
C ALA A 122 20.20 50.58 -47.29
N LEU A 123 21.33 50.08 -47.78
CA LEU A 123 21.68 48.64 -47.66
C LEU A 123 22.01 48.27 -46.23
N LEU A 124 22.67 49.14 -45.46
CA LEU A 124 23.04 48.91 -44.05
C LEU A 124 21.76 48.89 -43.17
N LEU A 125 20.79 49.78 -43.42
CA LEU A 125 19.55 49.84 -42.63
C LEU A 125 18.68 48.60 -42.80
N ASN A 126 18.76 47.88 -43.90
CA ASN A 126 18.00 46.65 -44.16
C ASN A 126 18.71 45.37 -43.60
N ILE A 127 20.03 45.39 -43.45
CA ILE A 127 20.80 44.27 -42.96
C ILE A 127 20.83 44.20 -41.42
N VAL A 128 20.82 45.32 -40.70
CA VAL A 128 20.84 45.40 -39.25
C VAL A 128 19.70 44.66 -38.58
N PRO A 129 18.41 44.78 -38.99
CA PRO A 129 17.32 44.03 -38.39
C PRO A 129 17.45 42.52 -38.61
N THR A 130 17.91 42.09 -39.78
CA THR A 130 18.12 40.66 -40.10
C THR A 130 19.25 40.05 -39.29
N LEU A 131 20.37 40.76 -39.09
CA LEU A 131 21.48 40.34 -38.21
C LEU A 131 21.03 40.28 -36.74
N LEU A 132 20.28 41.27 -36.28
CA LEU A 132 19.74 41.30 -34.91
C LEU A 132 18.79 40.13 -34.68
N MET A 133 17.93 39.81 -35.68
CA MET A 133 17.02 38.64 -35.60
C MET A 133 17.79 37.32 -35.55
N LEU A 134 18.90 37.17 -36.30
CA LEU A 134 19.75 35.98 -36.26
C LEU A 134 20.47 35.81 -34.91
N VAL A 135 20.94 36.93 -34.32
CA VAL A 135 21.56 36.90 -32.98
C VAL A 135 20.54 36.51 -31.90
N ILE A 136 19.31 37.08 -31.95
CA ILE A 136 18.24 36.74 -31.04
C ILE A 136 17.86 35.26 -31.19
N LEU A 137 17.71 34.77 -32.42
CA LEU A 137 17.42 33.37 -32.73
C LEU A 137 18.54 32.43 -32.19
N GLY A 138 19.81 32.82 -32.40
CA GLY A 138 20.98 32.08 -31.88
C GLY A 138 21.01 32.00 -30.36
N VAL A 139 20.72 33.13 -29.67
CA VAL A 139 20.60 33.15 -28.21
C VAL A 139 19.44 32.30 -27.72
N LEU A 140 18.31 32.32 -28.41
CA LEU A 140 17.11 31.56 -28.06
C LEU A 140 17.33 30.06 -28.27
N LEU A 141 17.97 29.66 -29.36
CA LEU A 141 18.37 28.29 -29.64
C LEU A 141 19.42 27.80 -28.60
N PHE A 142 20.40 28.62 -28.25
CA PHE A 142 21.40 28.30 -27.22
C PHE A 142 20.73 28.10 -25.84
N TYR A 143 19.78 28.97 -25.49
CA TYR A 143 19.01 28.83 -24.24
C TYR A 143 18.12 27.58 -24.23
N MET A 144 17.47 27.29 -25.37
CA MET A 144 16.66 26.10 -25.55
C MET A 144 17.51 24.80 -25.48
N PHE A 145 18.69 24.81 -26.11
CA PHE A 145 19.63 23.69 -26.07
C PHE A 145 20.19 23.45 -24.66
N ARG A 146 20.48 24.54 -23.93
CA ARG A 146 20.91 24.46 -22.54
C ARG A 146 19.80 23.95 -21.61
N LYS A 147 18.56 24.35 -21.85
CA LYS A 147 17.39 23.88 -21.09
C LYS A 147 17.07 22.41 -21.43
N MET A 148 17.20 22.01 -22.69
CA MET A 148 17.01 20.64 -23.16
C MET A 148 18.09 19.69 -22.63
N ASN A 149 19.35 20.10 -22.60
CA ASN A 149 20.44 19.34 -21.99
C ASN A 149 20.24 19.16 -20.47
N ASN A 150 19.76 20.19 -19.77
CA ASN A 150 19.44 20.08 -18.35
C ASN A 150 18.20 19.19 -18.09
N ALA A 151 17.21 19.18 -18.99
CA ALA A 151 16.06 18.29 -18.93
C ALA A 151 16.45 16.83 -19.24
N MET A 152 17.26 16.61 -20.29
CA MET A 152 17.80 15.28 -20.64
C MET A 152 18.70 14.70 -19.55
N ASN A 153 19.55 15.52 -18.89
CA ASN A 153 20.35 15.06 -17.77
C ASN A 153 19.50 14.72 -16.53
N ASN A 154 18.36 15.40 -16.31
CA ASN A 154 17.42 15.06 -15.24
C ASN A 154 16.58 13.81 -15.55
N GLU A 155 16.22 13.58 -16.80
CA GLU A 155 15.53 12.37 -17.24
C GLU A 155 16.48 11.15 -17.27
N ASN A 156 17.69 11.31 -17.75
CA ASN A 156 18.70 10.25 -17.68
C ASN A 156 19.05 9.87 -16.22
N ASN A 157 19.11 10.83 -15.30
CA ASN A 157 19.29 10.54 -13.87
C ASN A 157 18.05 9.88 -13.24
N ARG A 158 16.82 10.16 -13.73
CA ARG A 158 15.61 9.46 -13.31
C ARG A 158 15.54 8.04 -13.88
N THR A 159 15.90 7.85 -15.14
CA THR A 159 15.93 6.53 -15.80
C THR A 159 17.03 5.64 -15.18
N LEU A 160 18.18 6.17 -14.85
CA LEU A 160 19.26 5.48 -14.13
C LEU A 160 18.93 5.23 -12.64
N SER A 161 17.97 5.96 -12.06
CA SER A 161 17.51 5.72 -10.69
C SER A 161 16.36 4.71 -10.57
N PHE A 162 15.73 4.29 -11.68
CA PHE A 162 14.69 3.25 -11.68
C PHE A 162 15.22 1.87 -11.23
N GLY A 163 16.50 1.58 -11.44
CA GLY A 163 17.14 0.33 -10.99
C GLY A 163 17.69 0.37 -9.57
N LYS A 164 17.67 1.52 -8.88
CA LYS A 164 18.21 1.61 -7.51
C LYS A 164 17.20 1.12 -6.48
N ALA A 165 17.63 0.24 -5.60
CA ALA A 165 16.84 -0.22 -4.47
C ALA A 165 16.43 0.95 -3.58
N ARG A 166 15.12 1.10 -3.32
CA ARG A 166 14.59 2.03 -2.30
C ARG A 166 14.74 1.39 -0.92
N VAL A 167 15.96 1.26 -0.45
CA VAL A 167 16.25 0.65 0.84
C VAL A 167 15.83 1.59 1.97
N LYS A 168 14.93 1.15 2.83
CA LYS A 168 14.62 1.85 4.07
C LYS A 168 15.79 1.62 5.04
N ARG A 169 16.50 2.68 5.39
CA ARG A 169 17.54 2.64 6.43
C ARG A 169 16.88 2.95 7.76
N ALA A 170 16.92 2.05 8.71
CA ALA A 170 16.44 2.31 10.07
C ALA A 170 17.31 3.33 10.86
N LYS A 171 18.30 3.96 10.20
CA LYS A 171 19.18 4.96 10.84
C LYS A 171 18.46 6.26 11.24
N ASP A 172 17.25 6.49 10.72
CA ASP A 172 16.43 7.70 10.97
C ASP A 172 15.39 7.50 12.07
N GLU A 173 15.25 6.30 12.65
CA GLU A 173 14.35 6.08 13.78
C GLU A 173 15.02 6.58 15.07
N SER A 174 14.34 7.50 15.76
CA SER A 174 14.80 8.15 16.99
C SER A 174 14.94 7.17 18.17
N ARG A 175 14.39 5.95 18.07
CA ARG A 175 14.48 4.86 19.03
C ARG A 175 14.77 3.55 18.31
N LYS A 176 15.82 2.84 18.74
CA LYS A 176 16.14 1.49 18.25
C LYS A 176 15.23 0.48 18.93
N THR A 177 14.68 -0.44 18.15
CA THR A 177 13.97 -1.61 18.66
C THR A 177 14.99 -2.64 19.17
N THR A 178 14.83 -3.14 20.39
CA THR A 178 15.70 -4.15 21.01
C THR A 178 14.89 -5.39 21.41
N PHE A 179 15.52 -6.42 21.95
CA PHE A 179 14.82 -7.61 22.47
C PHE A 179 13.85 -7.30 23.62
N ASP A 180 14.06 -6.19 24.34
CA ASP A 180 13.12 -5.71 25.38
C ASP A 180 11.78 -5.21 24.80
N ASP A 181 11.77 -4.84 23.53
CA ASP A 181 10.55 -4.42 22.84
C ASP A 181 9.79 -5.61 22.22
N VAL A 182 10.38 -6.82 22.22
CA VAL A 182 9.78 -8.07 21.75
C VAL A 182 9.34 -8.88 22.96
N ALA A 183 8.05 -9.01 23.15
CA ALA A 183 7.48 -9.82 24.22
C ALA A 183 7.12 -11.22 23.70
N GLY A 184 7.28 -12.22 24.55
CA GLY A 184 7.18 -13.64 24.13
C GLY A 184 8.33 -14.02 23.20
N ALA A 185 8.25 -15.16 22.56
CA ALA A 185 9.29 -15.67 21.65
C ALA A 185 10.68 -15.77 22.32
N ASP A 186 10.74 -16.30 23.55
CA ASP A 186 11.98 -16.31 24.34
C ASP A 186 12.98 -17.29 23.75
N GLU A 187 12.54 -18.44 23.24
CA GLU A 187 13.36 -19.43 22.56
C GLU A 187 13.91 -18.88 21.24
N GLU A 188 13.10 -18.18 20.46
CA GLU A 188 13.54 -17.56 19.22
C GLU A 188 14.55 -16.44 19.48
N LYS A 189 14.38 -15.68 20.57
CA LYS A 189 15.36 -14.65 20.98
C LYS A 189 16.69 -15.30 21.39
N GLU A 190 16.67 -16.39 22.15
CA GLU A 190 17.86 -17.13 22.54
C GLU A 190 18.62 -17.66 21.31
N GLU A 191 17.89 -18.25 20.35
CA GLU A 191 18.48 -18.74 19.11
C GLU A 191 19.08 -17.60 18.25
N LEU A 192 18.46 -16.43 18.24
CA LEU A 192 18.94 -15.27 17.51
C LEU A 192 20.02 -14.48 18.27
N SER A 193 20.18 -14.69 19.58
CA SER A 193 21.22 -14.03 20.37
C SER A 193 22.63 -14.43 19.92
N GLU A 194 22.81 -15.65 19.43
CA GLU A 194 24.09 -16.09 18.84
C GLU A 194 24.51 -15.21 17.65
N ILE A 195 23.53 -14.76 16.86
CA ILE A 195 23.77 -13.87 15.72
C ILE A 195 24.17 -12.48 16.20
N VAL A 196 23.49 -12.00 17.25
CA VAL A 196 23.82 -10.72 17.90
C VAL A 196 25.25 -10.73 18.43
N ASP A 197 25.62 -11.79 19.14
CA ASP A 197 26.97 -11.96 19.72
C ASP A 197 28.04 -12.01 18.63
N PHE A 198 27.78 -12.71 17.54
CA PHE A 198 28.69 -12.69 16.39
C PHE A 198 28.85 -11.31 15.77
N LEU A 199 27.76 -10.59 15.55
CA LEU A 199 27.82 -9.25 14.97
C LEU A 199 28.56 -8.26 15.90
N LYS A 200 28.49 -8.47 17.22
CA LYS A 200 29.22 -7.70 18.23
C LYS A 200 30.71 -8.07 18.28
N ASP A 201 31.05 -9.37 18.30
CA ASP A 201 32.45 -9.85 18.33
C ASP A 201 32.67 -11.10 17.44
N PRO A 202 32.88 -10.93 16.14
CA PRO A 202 33.19 -12.02 15.22
C PRO A 202 34.47 -12.80 15.56
N SER A 203 35.39 -12.17 16.29
CA SER A 203 36.72 -12.74 16.54
C SER A 203 36.67 -13.94 17.49
N HIS A 204 35.72 -13.95 18.44
CA HIS A 204 35.52 -15.03 19.40
C HIS A 204 35.15 -16.36 18.68
N PHE A 205 34.21 -16.29 17.75
CA PHE A 205 33.74 -17.46 16.99
C PHE A 205 34.80 -17.97 16.00
N ASN A 206 35.52 -17.06 15.35
CA ASN A 206 36.56 -17.39 14.38
C ASN A 206 37.73 -18.16 15.03
N LYS A 207 38.10 -17.85 16.29
CA LYS A 207 39.16 -18.56 17.03
C LYS A 207 38.85 -20.02 17.29
N LEU A 208 37.55 -20.36 17.43
CA LEU A 208 37.06 -21.72 17.64
C LEU A 208 36.80 -22.46 16.32
N GLY A 209 36.96 -21.81 15.17
CA GLY A 209 36.66 -22.38 13.85
C GLY A 209 35.17 -22.54 13.55
N ALA A 210 34.31 -21.90 14.33
CA ALA A 210 32.87 -21.93 14.14
C ALA A 210 32.49 -21.20 12.85
N ARG A 211 31.58 -21.80 12.07
CA ARG A 211 30.97 -21.16 10.89
C ARG A 211 29.61 -20.66 11.28
N ILE A 212 29.41 -19.37 11.10
CA ILE A 212 28.14 -18.73 11.40
C ILE A 212 27.22 -18.80 10.19
N PRO A 213 25.91 -18.95 10.41
CA PRO A 213 24.95 -18.96 9.32
C PRO A 213 25.01 -17.63 8.57
N ARG A 214 25.10 -17.71 7.24
CA ARG A 214 25.05 -16.51 6.37
C ARG A 214 23.64 -15.95 6.27
N GLY A 215 22.65 -16.82 6.39
CA GLY A 215 21.25 -16.48 6.31
C GLY A 215 20.40 -17.21 7.31
N VAL A 216 19.42 -16.49 7.84
CA VAL A 216 18.39 -16.99 8.75
C VAL A 216 17.03 -16.77 8.11
N LEU A 217 16.22 -17.82 8.08
CA LEU A 217 14.86 -17.78 7.61
C LEU A 217 13.90 -17.81 8.79
N LEU A 218 13.15 -16.72 8.99
CA LEU A 218 12.06 -16.64 9.96
C LEU A 218 10.78 -17.17 9.30
N VAL A 219 10.22 -18.22 9.87
CA VAL A 219 9.04 -18.91 9.34
C VAL A 219 7.91 -18.84 10.36
N GLY A 220 6.68 -18.65 9.93
CA GLY A 220 5.52 -18.72 10.83
C GLY A 220 4.30 -17.98 10.29
N PRO A 221 3.16 -18.06 10.99
CA PRO A 221 1.93 -17.39 10.61
C PRO A 221 2.10 -15.87 10.49
N PRO A 222 1.25 -15.17 9.71
CA PRO A 222 1.26 -13.71 9.67
C PRO A 222 0.94 -13.13 11.06
N GLY A 223 1.50 -11.96 11.36
CA GLY A 223 1.23 -11.28 12.64
C GLY A 223 2.01 -11.76 13.86
N THR A 224 2.86 -12.79 13.74
CA THR A 224 3.65 -13.34 14.87
C THR A 224 4.88 -12.51 15.23
N GLY A 225 5.18 -11.42 14.51
CA GLY A 225 6.27 -10.50 14.88
C GLY A 225 7.60 -10.77 14.20
N LYS A 226 7.68 -11.56 13.13
CA LYS A 226 8.91 -11.89 12.38
C LYS A 226 9.73 -10.66 12.00
N THR A 227 9.08 -9.64 11.42
CA THR A 227 9.72 -8.37 11.03
C THR A 227 10.22 -7.59 12.25
N LEU A 228 9.46 -7.60 13.36
CA LEU A 228 9.84 -6.96 14.62
C LEU A 228 11.08 -7.64 15.22
N LEU A 229 11.09 -8.96 15.23
CA LEU A 229 12.21 -9.77 15.74
C LEU A 229 13.50 -9.53 14.95
N ALA A 230 13.43 -9.51 13.61
CA ALA A 230 14.57 -9.17 12.75
C ALA A 230 15.13 -7.76 13.02
N ARG A 231 14.23 -6.79 13.25
CA ARG A 231 14.62 -5.42 13.62
C ARG A 231 15.26 -5.36 15.00
N ALA A 232 14.75 -6.15 15.95
CA ALA A 232 15.29 -6.25 17.30
C ALA A 232 16.71 -6.82 17.30
N VAL A 233 16.99 -7.84 16.50
CA VAL A 233 18.35 -8.38 16.31
C VAL A 233 19.33 -7.29 15.87
N ALA A 234 18.94 -6.47 14.88
CA ALA A 234 19.80 -5.39 14.41
C ALA A 234 20.01 -4.29 15.45
N GLY A 235 18.96 -3.95 16.20
CA GLY A 235 19.03 -2.97 17.28
C GLY A 235 19.88 -3.43 18.45
N GLU A 236 19.75 -4.68 18.83
CA GLU A 236 20.53 -5.34 19.90
C GLU A 236 22.02 -5.46 19.53
N ALA A 237 22.31 -5.82 18.27
CA ALA A 237 23.67 -5.86 17.74
C ALA A 237 24.22 -4.46 17.44
N ASN A 238 23.41 -3.43 17.47
CA ASN A 238 23.76 -2.04 17.12
C ASN A 238 24.35 -1.87 15.71
N VAL A 239 23.85 -2.64 14.73
CA VAL A 239 24.30 -2.62 13.34
C VAL A 239 23.27 -1.98 12.41
N PRO A 240 23.68 -1.48 11.22
CA PRO A 240 22.76 -1.01 10.19
C PRO A 240 21.77 -2.11 9.74
N PHE A 241 20.51 -1.71 9.58
CA PHE A 241 19.41 -2.58 9.13
C PHE A 241 18.89 -2.10 7.78
N PHE A 242 19.00 -2.96 6.75
CA PHE A 242 18.55 -2.70 5.40
C PHE A 242 17.34 -3.57 5.10
N SER A 243 16.15 -2.97 5.11
CA SER A 243 14.89 -3.69 4.90
C SER A 243 14.33 -3.45 3.51
N ILE A 244 13.87 -4.54 2.89
CA ILE A 244 13.16 -4.55 1.60
C ILE A 244 12.09 -5.64 1.62
N SER A 245 10.99 -5.44 0.88
CA SER A 245 10.01 -6.51 0.63
C SER A 245 10.43 -7.34 -0.58
N GLY A 246 10.20 -8.65 -0.55
CA GLY A 246 10.38 -9.53 -1.71
C GLY A 246 9.59 -9.06 -2.92
N SER A 247 8.42 -8.46 -2.71
CA SER A 247 7.59 -7.88 -3.77
C SER A 247 8.27 -6.69 -4.48
N ASP A 248 9.14 -5.94 -3.80
CA ASP A 248 9.89 -4.82 -4.40
C ASP A 248 10.91 -5.27 -5.45
N PHE A 249 11.25 -6.54 -5.46
CA PHE A 249 12.14 -7.12 -6.49
C PHE A 249 11.41 -7.56 -7.74
N VAL A 250 10.07 -7.72 -7.67
CA VAL A 250 9.26 -8.16 -8.81
C VAL A 250 8.78 -6.95 -9.60
N GLU A 251 9.33 -6.77 -10.79
CA GLU A 251 9.01 -5.64 -11.69
C GLU A 251 8.64 -6.19 -13.07
N MET A 252 7.97 -5.35 -13.89
CA MET A 252 7.62 -5.73 -15.26
C MET A 252 8.80 -5.69 -16.24
N TYR A 253 9.90 -5.04 -15.86
CA TYR A 253 11.07 -4.86 -16.73
C TYR A 253 12.18 -5.84 -16.36
N VAL A 254 12.59 -6.66 -17.32
CA VAL A 254 13.62 -7.68 -17.14
C VAL A 254 14.95 -7.05 -16.67
N GLY A 255 15.52 -7.61 -15.61
CA GLY A 255 16.81 -7.23 -15.04
C GLY A 255 16.78 -6.12 -14.00
N VAL A 256 15.64 -5.45 -13.76
CA VAL A 256 15.51 -4.41 -12.72
C VAL A 256 15.59 -5.03 -11.32
N GLY A 257 14.90 -6.14 -11.09
CA GLY A 257 14.95 -6.88 -9.83
C GLY A 257 16.36 -7.34 -9.48
N ALA A 258 17.05 -7.95 -10.44
CA ALA A 258 18.44 -8.37 -10.28
C ALA A 258 19.41 -7.18 -10.00
N SER A 259 19.15 -6.00 -10.57
CA SER A 259 19.92 -4.80 -10.27
C SER A 259 19.68 -4.31 -8.84
N ARG A 260 18.42 -4.33 -8.36
CA ARG A 260 18.08 -3.97 -6.98
C ARG A 260 18.72 -4.90 -5.96
N VAL A 261 18.76 -6.20 -6.25
CA VAL A 261 19.46 -7.17 -5.40
C VAL A 261 20.94 -6.77 -5.28
N ARG A 262 21.64 -6.56 -6.40
CA ARG A 262 23.04 -6.15 -6.38
C ARG A 262 23.28 -4.85 -5.63
N ASP A 263 22.43 -3.87 -5.82
CA ASP A 263 22.55 -2.56 -5.14
C ASP A 263 22.38 -2.71 -3.62
N LEU A 264 21.38 -3.48 -3.17
CA LEU A 264 21.15 -3.78 -1.75
C LEU A 264 22.35 -4.43 -1.10
N PHE A 265 22.88 -5.50 -1.72
CA PHE A 265 24.03 -6.24 -1.23
C PHE A 265 25.31 -5.40 -1.21
N ASN A 266 25.54 -4.61 -2.26
CA ASN A 266 26.67 -3.68 -2.30
C ASN A 266 26.57 -2.59 -1.22
N GLU A 267 25.37 -2.11 -0.93
CA GLU A 267 25.17 -1.11 0.12
C GLU A 267 25.39 -1.70 1.52
N ALA A 268 24.92 -2.95 1.75
CA ALA A 268 25.17 -3.66 2.99
C ALA A 268 26.66 -3.94 3.21
N LYS A 269 27.40 -4.39 2.17
CA LYS A 269 28.85 -4.61 2.21
C LYS A 269 29.63 -3.34 2.58
N LYS A 270 29.23 -2.19 2.05
CA LYS A 270 29.87 -0.89 2.39
C LYS A 270 29.67 -0.47 3.83
N ASN A 271 28.63 -0.98 4.48
CA ASN A 271 28.26 -0.62 5.85
C ASN A 271 28.40 -1.82 6.82
N SER A 272 29.27 -2.79 6.51
CA SER A 272 29.54 -3.94 7.36
C SER A 272 30.18 -3.52 8.71
N PRO A 273 29.81 -4.14 9.87
CA PRO A 273 28.79 -5.18 9.98
C PRO A 273 27.36 -4.66 9.81
N SER A 274 26.49 -5.46 9.15
CA SER A 274 25.12 -5.03 8.82
C SER A 274 24.18 -6.21 8.66
N ILE A 275 22.86 -5.95 8.74
CA ILE A 275 21.82 -6.94 8.47
C ILE A 275 21.03 -6.52 7.24
N ILE A 276 20.83 -7.47 6.31
CA ILE A 276 19.86 -7.37 5.22
C ILE A 276 18.61 -8.11 5.67
N PHE A 277 17.45 -7.45 5.63
CA PHE A 277 16.18 -8.07 5.90
C PHE A 277 15.30 -8.09 4.66
N ILE A 278 14.83 -9.29 4.28
CA ILE A 278 13.95 -9.50 3.13
C ILE A 278 12.62 -10.04 3.67
N ASP A 279 11.61 -9.18 3.70
CA ASP A 279 10.26 -9.60 4.07
C ASP A 279 9.55 -10.25 2.89
N GLU A 280 8.63 -11.19 3.15
CA GLU A 280 7.88 -11.89 2.10
C GLU A 280 8.79 -12.48 1.02
N ILE A 281 9.83 -13.19 1.43
CA ILE A 281 10.82 -13.77 0.48
C ILE A 281 10.18 -14.71 -0.55
N ASP A 282 9.03 -15.29 -0.24
CA ASP A 282 8.24 -16.15 -1.10
C ASP A 282 7.74 -15.44 -2.37
N ALA A 283 7.65 -14.10 -2.37
CA ALA A 283 7.34 -13.33 -3.58
C ALA A 283 8.38 -13.55 -4.70
N VAL A 284 9.65 -13.75 -4.34
CA VAL A 284 10.78 -13.98 -5.27
C VAL A 284 11.25 -15.43 -5.25
N GLY A 285 11.26 -16.03 -4.06
CA GLY A 285 11.85 -17.35 -3.79
C GLY A 285 10.99 -18.55 -4.13
N ARG A 286 9.87 -18.39 -4.82
CA ARG A 286 8.94 -19.47 -5.15
C ARG A 286 9.56 -20.47 -6.12
N HIS A 287 9.19 -21.77 -5.94
CA HIS A 287 9.59 -22.90 -6.77
C HIS A 287 9.34 -22.66 -8.27
N ARG A 288 10.23 -23.18 -9.11
CA ARG A 288 10.17 -23.09 -10.57
C ARG A 288 8.97 -23.88 -11.10
N GLY A 289 7.94 -23.21 -11.56
CA GLY A 289 6.76 -23.84 -12.20
C GLY A 289 6.85 -23.72 -13.71
N ALA A 290 6.41 -24.75 -14.44
CA ALA A 290 6.26 -24.75 -15.88
C ALA A 290 5.10 -23.85 -16.34
N GLY A 291 5.22 -22.52 -16.19
CA GLY A 291 4.24 -21.54 -16.64
C GLY A 291 4.69 -20.81 -17.89
N MET A 292 3.88 -20.82 -18.94
CA MET A 292 4.11 -20.02 -20.16
C MET A 292 3.64 -18.58 -19.93
N GLY A 293 4.58 -17.67 -19.56
CA GLY A 293 4.27 -16.22 -19.45
C GLY A 293 5.50 -15.40 -19.06
N GLY A 294 5.74 -14.28 -19.73
CA GLY A 294 6.95 -13.44 -19.63
C GLY A 294 7.27 -12.79 -18.26
N GLY A 295 6.40 -12.96 -17.23
CA GLY A 295 6.69 -12.51 -15.87
C GLY A 295 7.47 -13.53 -15.01
N HIS A 296 7.66 -14.75 -15.52
CA HIS A 296 8.42 -15.78 -14.81
C HIS A 296 9.94 -15.61 -14.98
N ASP A 297 10.39 -15.18 -16.17
CA ASP A 297 11.81 -15.02 -16.48
C ASP A 297 12.48 -13.95 -15.60
N GLU A 298 11.80 -12.87 -15.31
CA GLU A 298 12.32 -11.78 -14.46
C GLU A 298 12.47 -12.22 -13.01
N ARG A 299 11.47 -12.91 -12.46
CA ARG A 299 11.51 -13.44 -11.10
C ARG A 299 12.61 -14.48 -10.94
N GLU A 300 12.77 -15.38 -11.90
CA GLU A 300 13.82 -16.39 -11.91
C GLU A 300 15.22 -15.75 -12.02
N GLN A 301 15.37 -14.73 -12.85
CA GLN A 301 16.62 -13.98 -12.95
C GLN A 301 16.96 -13.28 -11.63
N THR A 302 15.96 -12.73 -10.95
CA THR A 302 16.13 -12.06 -9.66
C THR A 302 16.49 -13.07 -8.57
N LEU A 303 15.82 -14.22 -8.51
CA LEU A 303 16.17 -15.31 -7.60
C LEU A 303 17.61 -15.79 -7.83
N ASN A 304 17.99 -16.03 -9.07
CA ASN A 304 19.35 -16.46 -9.40
C ASN A 304 20.38 -15.41 -8.98
N GLN A 305 20.10 -14.11 -9.15
CA GLN A 305 20.98 -13.04 -8.66
C GLN A 305 21.07 -13.05 -7.14
N LEU A 306 19.96 -13.26 -6.42
CA LEU A 306 19.97 -13.37 -4.96
C LEU A 306 20.87 -14.53 -4.51
N LEU A 307 20.73 -15.70 -5.14
CA LEU A 307 21.56 -16.86 -4.85
C LEU A 307 23.05 -16.58 -5.11
N VAL A 308 23.37 -15.89 -6.21
CA VAL A 308 24.77 -15.51 -6.56
C VAL A 308 25.33 -14.54 -5.52
N GLU A 309 24.56 -13.54 -5.09
CA GLU A 309 25.03 -12.59 -4.07
C GLU A 309 25.24 -13.30 -2.71
N MET A 310 24.34 -14.23 -2.33
CA MET A 310 24.49 -15.01 -1.09
C MET A 310 25.72 -15.92 -1.14
N ASP A 311 25.97 -16.57 -2.27
CA ASP A 311 27.15 -17.44 -2.45
C ASP A 311 28.45 -16.61 -2.51
N GLY A 312 28.37 -15.38 -3.00
CA GLY A 312 29.48 -14.46 -3.18
C GLY A 312 30.00 -13.82 -1.88
N PHE A 313 29.38 -14.05 -0.73
CA PHE A 313 29.91 -13.58 0.56
C PHE A 313 31.09 -14.44 0.99
N GLY A 314 32.20 -13.78 1.32
CA GLY A 314 33.30 -14.39 2.06
C GLY A 314 32.88 -14.75 3.48
N ALA A 315 33.52 -15.74 4.10
CA ALA A 315 33.17 -16.21 5.44
C ALA A 315 33.24 -15.14 6.56
N ASN A 316 33.77 -13.93 6.27
CA ASN A 316 34.06 -12.89 7.26
C ASN A 316 33.62 -11.49 6.84
N GLU A 317 32.69 -11.34 5.89
CA GLU A 317 32.27 -10.01 5.42
C GLU A 317 31.34 -9.27 6.41
N GLY A 318 30.91 -9.92 7.51
CA GLY A 318 30.11 -9.28 8.57
C GLY A 318 28.69 -8.88 8.15
N VAL A 319 28.18 -9.41 7.04
CA VAL A 319 26.81 -9.18 6.58
C VAL A 319 26.00 -10.44 6.81
N ILE A 320 24.87 -10.32 7.53
CA ILE A 320 23.93 -11.42 7.77
C ILE A 320 22.62 -11.11 7.06
N ILE A 321 22.04 -12.12 6.41
CA ILE A 321 20.76 -12.01 5.73
C ILE A 321 19.70 -12.64 6.60
N ILE A 322 18.65 -11.90 6.94
CA ILE A 322 17.46 -12.44 7.60
C ILE A 322 16.31 -12.33 6.60
N ALA A 323 15.61 -13.43 6.33
CA ALA A 323 14.41 -13.39 5.51
C ALA A 323 13.20 -13.85 6.32
N ALA A 324 12.02 -13.37 5.96
CA ALA A 324 10.76 -13.80 6.56
C ALA A 324 9.79 -14.32 5.51
N THR A 325 9.07 -15.40 5.86
CA THR A 325 8.00 -15.96 5.04
C THR A 325 6.88 -16.54 5.90
N ASN A 326 5.66 -16.48 5.36
CA ASN A 326 4.51 -17.19 5.93
C ASN A 326 4.31 -18.56 5.26
N ARG A 327 5.03 -18.82 4.16
CA ARG A 327 4.87 -20.03 3.33
C ARG A 327 6.22 -20.66 2.98
N PRO A 328 6.82 -21.40 3.91
CA PRO A 328 8.09 -22.08 3.64
C PRO A 328 7.94 -23.19 2.60
N ASP A 329 6.73 -23.75 2.43
CA ASP A 329 6.36 -24.84 1.53
C ASP A 329 6.58 -24.51 0.05
N ILE A 330 6.46 -23.23 -0.32
CA ILE A 330 6.59 -22.80 -1.73
C ILE A 330 7.99 -22.31 -2.11
N LEU A 331 8.93 -22.26 -1.14
CA LEU A 331 10.27 -21.77 -1.40
C LEU A 331 11.10 -22.77 -2.24
N ASP A 332 11.90 -22.21 -3.16
CA ASP A 332 12.86 -22.99 -3.93
C ASP A 332 13.89 -23.66 -2.97
N PRO A 333 14.06 -25.00 -3.02
CA PRO A 333 15.02 -25.70 -2.18
C PRO A 333 16.46 -25.19 -2.29
N ALA A 334 16.78 -24.50 -3.40
CA ALA A 334 18.08 -23.88 -3.57
C ALA A 334 18.36 -22.78 -2.53
N LEU A 335 17.33 -22.09 -2.02
CA LEU A 335 17.46 -21.09 -0.95
C LEU A 335 17.83 -21.73 0.39
N LEU A 336 17.40 -22.97 0.63
CA LEU A 336 17.57 -23.68 1.91
C LEU A 336 18.86 -24.50 1.98
N ARG A 337 19.74 -24.41 0.95
CA ARG A 337 21.02 -25.11 0.94
C ARG A 337 22.02 -24.49 1.91
N PRO A 338 22.91 -25.29 2.52
CA PRO A 338 23.97 -24.79 3.38
C PRO A 338 24.79 -23.68 2.71
N GLY A 339 25.06 -22.60 3.45
CA GLY A 339 25.73 -21.40 2.96
C GLY A 339 24.78 -20.31 2.43
N ARG A 340 23.44 -20.54 2.48
CA ARG A 340 22.37 -19.58 2.14
C ARG A 340 21.49 -19.36 3.35
N PHE A 341 20.21 -19.80 3.34
CA PHE A 341 19.37 -19.83 4.55
C PHE A 341 19.56 -21.19 5.24
N ASP A 342 20.67 -21.30 5.93
CA ASP A 342 21.10 -22.53 6.58
C ASP A 342 20.58 -22.67 8.03
N ARG A 343 19.96 -21.61 8.57
CA ARG A 343 19.22 -21.66 9.83
C ARG A 343 17.77 -21.24 9.59
N GLN A 344 16.84 -22.02 10.13
CA GLN A 344 15.42 -21.73 10.08
C GLN A 344 14.89 -21.60 11.49
N VAL A 345 14.33 -20.43 11.82
CA VAL A 345 13.71 -20.12 13.12
C VAL A 345 12.20 -20.04 12.92
N THR A 346 11.46 -20.88 13.65
CA THR A 346 10.00 -20.92 13.55
C THR A 346 9.39 -20.03 14.61
N VAL A 347 8.73 -18.94 14.19
CA VAL A 347 8.03 -18.00 15.05
C VAL A 347 6.55 -18.38 15.09
N GLY A 348 6.16 -19.15 16.09
CA GLY A 348 4.82 -19.71 16.25
C GLY A 348 3.79 -18.73 16.83
N TYR A 349 2.60 -19.27 17.15
CA TYR A 349 1.64 -18.56 18.00
C TYR A 349 2.19 -18.43 19.41
N PRO A 350 2.01 -17.29 20.10
CA PRO A 350 2.48 -17.12 21.46
C PRO A 350 1.70 -18.02 22.42
N ASP A 351 2.41 -18.62 23.37
CA ASP A 351 1.83 -19.35 24.50
C ASP A 351 1.12 -18.37 25.47
N LEU A 352 0.51 -18.90 26.52
CA LEU A 352 -0.21 -18.09 27.52
C LEU A 352 0.67 -16.98 28.12
N LYS A 353 1.92 -17.30 28.47
CA LYS A 353 2.87 -16.33 29.03
C LYS A 353 3.28 -15.28 28.02
N GLY A 354 3.52 -15.70 26.78
CA GLY A 354 3.83 -14.84 25.66
C GLY A 354 2.68 -13.87 25.36
N ARG A 355 1.43 -14.35 25.35
CA ARG A 355 0.26 -13.48 25.14
C ARG A 355 0.12 -12.42 26.24
N GLU A 356 0.29 -12.83 27.51
CA GLU A 356 0.26 -11.89 28.64
C GLU A 356 1.39 -10.86 28.53
N ALA A 357 2.60 -11.27 28.17
CA ALA A 357 3.74 -10.37 27.98
C ALA A 357 3.51 -9.40 26.81
N ILE A 358 2.96 -9.87 25.70
CA ILE A 358 2.60 -9.05 24.53
C ILE A 358 1.51 -8.03 24.92
N LEU A 359 0.47 -8.46 25.62
CA LEU A 359 -0.59 -7.56 26.11
C LEU A 359 -0.02 -6.46 27.01
N LYS A 360 0.93 -6.79 27.91
CA LYS A 360 1.61 -5.79 28.75
C LYS A 360 2.38 -4.76 27.94
N VAL A 361 3.04 -5.19 26.85
CA VAL A 361 3.74 -4.25 25.95
C VAL A 361 2.77 -3.31 25.26
N HIS A 362 1.68 -3.84 24.69
CA HIS A 362 0.70 -3.04 23.95
C HIS A 362 -0.25 -2.23 24.87
N ALA A 363 -0.31 -2.57 26.16
CA ALA A 363 -1.01 -1.79 27.17
C ALA A 363 -0.24 -0.53 27.59
N LYS A 364 1.08 -0.45 27.35
CA LYS A 364 1.88 0.72 27.68
C LYS A 364 1.33 1.97 26.99
N GLY A 365 0.99 2.98 27.79
CA GLY A 365 0.43 4.24 27.28
C GLY A 365 -1.08 4.25 27.01
N LYS A 366 -1.79 3.15 27.31
CA LYS A 366 -3.25 3.09 27.28
C LYS A 366 -3.80 3.18 28.72
N PRO A 367 -4.80 4.03 29.01
CA PRO A 367 -5.43 4.10 30.32
C PRO A 367 -6.34 2.90 30.51
N LEU A 368 -5.87 1.88 31.25
CA LEU A 368 -6.65 0.72 31.63
C LEU A 368 -7.39 0.97 32.95
N GLY A 369 -8.61 0.46 33.07
CA GLY A 369 -9.40 0.46 34.31
C GLY A 369 -8.82 -0.52 35.34
N PRO A 370 -9.20 -0.35 36.63
CA PRO A 370 -8.76 -1.24 37.70
C PRO A 370 -9.33 -2.67 37.62
N ASP A 371 -10.38 -2.85 36.82
CA ASP A 371 -11.07 -4.11 36.55
C ASP A 371 -10.40 -4.96 35.46
N VAL A 372 -9.41 -4.40 34.76
CA VAL A 372 -8.74 -5.08 33.63
C VAL A 372 -7.66 -6.01 34.14
N ASP A 373 -7.86 -7.30 33.92
CA ASP A 373 -6.86 -8.34 34.18
C ASP A 373 -6.29 -8.89 32.87
N LEU A 374 -5.04 -8.53 32.57
CA LEU A 374 -4.35 -8.98 31.35
C LEU A 374 -4.09 -10.49 31.33
N ALA A 375 -4.00 -11.14 32.50
CA ALA A 375 -3.82 -12.58 32.58
C ALA A 375 -5.11 -13.32 32.15
N THR A 376 -6.26 -12.80 32.53
CA THR A 376 -7.56 -13.31 32.07
C THR A 376 -7.73 -13.11 30.58
N ILE A 377 -7.37 -11.93 30.04
CA ILE A 377 -7.42 -11.67 28.60
C ILE A 377 -6.48 -12.62 27.85
N ALA A 378 -5.29 -12.89 28.36
CA ALA A 378 -4.36 -13.85 27.74
C ALA A 378 -4.94 -15.27 27.68
N LYS A 379 -5.70 -15.70 28.69
CA LYS A 379 -6.40 -16.99 28.68
C LYS A 379 -7.48 -17.05 27.62
N THR A 380 -8.23 -15.97 27.43
CA THR A 380 -9.37 -15.91 26.50
C THR A 380 -8.95 -15.68 25.04
N THR A 381 -7.67 -15.36 24.77
CA THR A 381 -7.16 -15.02 23.43
C THR A 381 -6.27 -16.13 22.85
N ILE A 382 -6.65 -17.40 23.06
CA ILE A 382 -5.95 -18.54 22.48
C ILE A 382 -5.99 -18.46 20.95
N GLY A 383 -4.82 -18.71 20.32
CA GLY A 383 -4.67 -18.62 18.87
C GLY A 383 -4.51 -17.19 18.31
N PHE A 384 -4.51 -16.15 19.17
CA PHE A 384 -4.20 -14.79 18.74
C PHE A 384 -2.70 -14.61 18.53
N THR A 385 -2.36 -13.94 17.44
CA THR A 385 -1.00 -13.47 17.18
C THR A 385 -0.71 -12.17 17.93
N GLY A 386 0.56 -11.74 17.93
CA GLY A 386 0.93 -10.44 18.50
C GLY A 386 0.17 -9.26 17.86
N ALA A 387 -0.06 -9.32 16.56
CA ALA A 387 -0.83 -8.31 15.84
C ALA A 387 -2.32 -8.32 16.21
N ASP A 388 -2.91 -9.51 16.47
CA ASP A 388 -4.31 -9.61 16.90
C ASP A 388 -4.48 -9.04 18.32
N LEU A 389 -3.52 -9.28 19.22
CA LEU A 389 -3.53 -8.72 20.58
C LEU A 389 -3.34 -7.20 20.59
N GLU A 390 -2.49 -6.67 19.72
CA GLU A 390 -2.37 -5.21 19.49
C GLU A 390 -3.69 -4.61 19.02
N ASN A 391 -4.29 -5.24 18.00
CA ASN A 391 -5.56 -4.82 17.42
C ASN A 391 -6.69 -4.89 18.46
N LEU A 392 -6.74 -5.94 19.27
CA LEU A 392 -7.71 -6.09 20.37
C LEU A 392 -7.69 -4.88 21.31
N LEU A 393 -6.52 -4.53 21.83
CA LEU A 393 -6.39 -3.40 22.76
C LEU A 393 -6.62 -2.05 22.08
N ASN A 394 -6.33 -1.93 20.78
CA ASN A 394 -6.63 -0.76 19.99
C ASN A 394 -8.14 -0.60 19.76
N GLU A 395 -8.84 -1.68 19.40
CA GLU A 395 -10.29 -1.69 19.24
C GLU A 395 -11.02 -1.40 20.55
N ALA A 396 -10.54 -1.94 21.66
CA ALA A 396 -11.07 -1.62 22.99
C ALA A 396 -10.90 -0.13 23.33
N ALA A 397 -9.75 0.47 23.00
CA ALA A 397 -9.51 1.89 23.17
C ALA A 397 -10.46 2.75 22.31
N LEU A 398 -10.70 2.34 21.05
CA LEU A 398 -11.64 3.01 20.16
C LEU A 398 -13.09 2.91 20.67
N LEU A 399 -13.48 1.78 21.25
CA LEU A 399 -14.80 1.60 21.88
C LEU A 399 -14.95 2.49 23.12
N ALA A 400 -13.94 2.51 24.01
CA ALA A 400 -13.94 3.37 25.18
C ALA A 400 -14.04 4.87 24.80
N ALA A 401 -13.25 5.30 23.80
CA ALA A 401 -13.30 6.67 23.29
C ALA A 401 -14.67 7.03 22.70
N ARG A 402 -15.31 6.11 21.95
CA ARG A 402 -16.65 6.32 21.40
C ARG A 402 -17.74 6.47 22.47
N ARG A 403 -17.50 5.88 23.64
CA ARG A 403 -18.39 5.95 24.82
C ARG A 403 -18.01 7.06 25.79
N ASP A 404 -17.10 7.95 25.40
CA ASP A 404 -16.57 9.05 26.22
C ASP A 404 -16.02 8.60 27.60
N LYS A 405 -15.54 7.35 27.70
CA LYS A 405 -14.90 6.79 28.89
C LYS A 405 -13.47 7.30 29.03
N LYS A 406 -13.03 7.50 30.29
CA LYS A 406 -11.66 7.96 30.60
C LYS A 406 -10.63 6.82 30.64
N ALA A 407 -11.10 5.59 30.77
CA ALA A 407 -10.28 4.38 30.84
C ALA A 407 -10.96 3.23 30.08
N ILE A 408 -10.17 2.29 29.62
CA ILE A 408 -10.61 1.07 28.97
C ILE A 408 -10.96 0.08 30.08
N THR A 409 -12.21 -0.39 30.14
CA THR A 409 -12.66 -1.39 31.11
C THR A 409 -12.69 -2.78 30.48
N MET A 410 -12.86 -3.83 31.33
CA MET A 410 -12.96 -5.21 30.84
C MET A 410 -14.09 -5.39 29.82
N THR A 411 -15.21 -4.68 30.02
CA THR A 411 -16.36 -4.70 29.10
C THR A 411 -15.99 -4.27 27.67
N GLU A 412 -15.19 -3.21 27.51
CA GLU A 412 -14.73 -2.78 26.17
C GLU A 412 -13.78 -3.80 25.55
N ILE A 413 -12.95 -4.47 26.34
CA ILE A 413 -12.03 -5.48 25.86
C ILE A 413 -12.78 -6.73 25.38
N GLU A 414 -13.77 -7.19 26.14
CA GLU A 414 -14.61 -8.32 25.75
C GLU A 414 -15.39 -8.03 24.47
N GLU A 415 -15.99 -6.84 24.36
CA GLU A 415 -16.70 -6.43 23.15
C GLU A 415 -15.74 -6.29 21.94
N ALA A 416 -14.54 -5.78 22.17
CA ALA A 416 -13.49 -5.71 21.15
C ALA A 416 -13.05 -7.11 20.71
N MET A 417 -12.90 -8.06 21.64
CA MET A 417 -12.56 -9.46 21.33
C MET A 417 -13.63 -10.08 20.43
N ILE A 418 -14.89 -9.92 20.78
CA ILE A 418 -15.99 -10.41 19.93
C ILE A 418 -15.97 -9.73 18.56
N LYS A 419 -15.66 -8.43 18.50
CA LYS A 419 -15.55 -7.68 17.24
C LYS A 419 -14.38 -8.18 16.38
N VAL A 420 -13.25 -8.52 16.96
CA VAL A 420 -12.08 -9.05 16.24
C VAL A 420 -12.38 -10.44 15.68
N VAL A 421 -13.04 -11.31 16.45
CA VAL A 421 -13.34 -12.69 16.06
C VAL A 421 -14.54 -12.78 15.11
N ALA A 422 -15.68 -12.16 15.49
CA ALA A 422 -16.97 -12.29 14.79
C ALA A 422 -17.31 -11.10 13.87
N GLY A 423 -16.52 -10.03 13.90
CA GLY A 423 -16.78 -8.82 13.11
C GLY A 423 -17.73 -7.81 13.78
N THR A 424 -18.04 -6.74 13.04
CA THR A 424 -18.90 -5.67 13.53
C THR A 424 -20.37 -6.07 13.56
N GLU A 425 -21.10 -5.62 14.59
CA GLU A 425 -22.55 -5.82 14.74
C GLU A 425 -23.34 -5.07 13.65
N LYS A 426 -24.28 -5.76 13.00
CA LYS A 426 -25.15 -5.19 11.97
C LYS A 426 -26.43 -4.62 12.59
N LYS A 427 -26.37 -3.46 13.20
CA LYS A 427 -27.54 -2.81 13.84
C LYS A 427 -28.68 -2.42 12.89
N SER A 428 -28.41 -2.32 11.59
CA SER A 428 -29.42 -1.97 10.58
C SER A 428 -30.26 -3.16 10.09
N HIS A 429 -29.82 -4.39 10.35
CA HIS A 429 -30.52 -5.59 9.92
C HIS A 429 -31.50 -6.04 11.00
N LYS A 430 -32.78 -5.75 10.80
CA LYS A 430 -33.85 -6.29 11.65
C LYS A 430 -34.21 -7.67 11.15
N MET A 431 -33.90 -8.69 11.95
CA MET A 431 -34.36 -10.08 11.68
C MET A 431 -35.85 -10.16 11.81
N THR A 432 -36.48 -10.95 10.91
CA THR A 432 -37.88 -11.32 11.08
C THR A 432 -38.01 -12.32 12.23
N ASP A 433 -39.23 -12.41 12.85
CA ASP A 433 -39.46 -13.35 13.94
C ASP A 433 -39.16 -14.81 13.53
N LYS A 434 -39.38 -15.13 12.25
CA LYS A 434 -39.07 -16.46 11.70
C LYS A 434 -37.53 -16.68 11.65
N GLU A 435 -36.78 -15.70 11.18
CA GLU A 435 -35.30 -15.76 11.16
C GLU A 435 -34.73 -15.78 12.57
N LYS A 436 -35.28 -14.95 13.47
CA LYS A 436 -34.86 -14.91 14.87
C LYS A 436 -35.07 -16.29 15.54
N ARG A 437 -36.20 -16.93 15.30
CA ARG A 437 -36.48 -18.27 15.83
C ARG A 437 -35.53 -19.31 15.21
N LEU A 438 -35.31 -19.26 13.90
CA LEU A 438 -34.39 -20.18 13.21
C LEU A 438 -32.99 -20.10 13.79
N THR A 439 -32.42 -18.88 13.85
CA THR A 439 -31.10 -18.65 14.38
C THR A 439 -30.98 -19.03 15.85
N ALA A 440 -32.02 -18.76 16.67
CA ALA A 440 -32.00 -19.11 18.08
C ALA A 440 -31.92 -20.63 18.30
N TYR A 441 -32.66 -21.42 17.55
CA TYR A 441 -32.54 -22.87 17.65
C TYR A 441 -31.25 -23.41 17.05
N HIS A 442 -30.74 -22.79 16.01
CA HIS A 442 -29.45 -23.13 15.43
C HIS A 442 -28.32 -22.97 16.45
N GLU A 443 -28.18 -21.77 17.03
CA GLU A 443 -27.15 -21.47 18.02
C GLU A 443 -27.33 -22.25 19.34
N ALA A 444 -28.59 -22.41 19.75
CA ALA A 444 -28.91 -23.29 20.90
C ALA A 444 -28.51 -24.74 20.64
N GLY A 445 -28.67 -25.23 19.40
CA GLY A 445 -28.22 -26.55 18.98
C GLY A 445 -26.71 -26.75 19.16
N HIS A 446 -25.91 -25.81 18.74
CA HIS A 446 -24.47 -25.83 18.96
C HIS A 446 -24.11 -25.82 20.45
N ALA A 447 -24.71 -24.90 21.20
CA ALA A 447 -24.37 -24.73 22.63
C ALA A 447 -24.79 -25.95 23.46
N VAL A 448 -26.01 -26.45 23.26
CA VAL A 448 -26.53 -27.61 24.02
C VAL A 448 -25.79 -28.89 23.67
N SER A 449 -25.52 -29.16 22.37
CA SER A 449 -24.73 -30.33 21.99
C SER A 449 -23.33 -30.29 22.58
N ALA A 450 -22.66 -29.13 22.54
CA ALA A 450 -21.33 -28.96 23.10
C ALA A 450 -21.27 -29.21 24.61
N TYR A 451 -22.29 -28.77 25.36
CA TYR A 451 -22.36 -28.90 26.81
C TYR A 451 -22.32 -30.36 27.32
N TYR A 452 -22.91 -31.28 26.59
CA TYR A 452 -22.94 -32.70 26.98
C TYR A 452 -21.79 -33.55 26.43
N LEU A 453 -20.75 -32.88 25.86
CA LEU A 453 -19.58 -33.54 25.32
C LEU A 453 -18.38 -33.33 26.25
N GLU A 454 -17.60 -34.38 26.45
CA GLU A 454 -16.47 -34.40 27.42
C GLU A 454 -15.30 -33.53 26.96
N TYR A 455 -15.05 -33.46 25.65
CA TYR A 455 -13.82 -32.85 25.13
C TYR A 455 -14.06 -31.47 24.51
N ASN A 456 -15.26 -30.92 24.60
CA ASN A 456 -15.53 -29.58 24.13
C ASN A 456 -15.22 -28.51 25.19
N ASP A 457 -14.80 -27.35 24.71
CA ASP A 457 -14.58 -26.19 25.57
C ASP A 457 -15.91 -25.59 26.06
N PRO A 458 -15.95 -24.98 27.25
CA PRO A 458 -17.16 -24.40 27.81
C PRO A 458 -17.68 -23.25 26.95
N VAL A 459 -19.00 -23.13 26.91
CA VAL A 459 -19.69 -22.05 26.20
C VAL A 459 -19.47 -20.74 26.95
N HIS A 460 -18.86 -19.76 26.28
CA HIS A 460 -18.61 -18.42 26.83
C HIS A 460 -19.78 -17.46 26.57
N GLN A 461 -20.30 -17.48 25.35
CA GLN A 461 -21.42 -16.62 24.95
C GLN A 461 -22.16 -17.23 23.78
N VAL A 462 -23.48 -17.08 23.77
CA VAL A 462 -24.34 -17.38 22.62
C VAL A 462 -25.11 -16.12 22.21
N SER A 463 -25.15 -15.84 20.92
CA SER A 463 -25.79 -14.62 20.41
C SER A 463 -26.45 -14.86 19.06
N ILE A 464 -27.65 -14.34 18.90
CA ILE A 464 -28.37 -14.32 17.61
C ILE A 464 -28.28 -12.95 16.92
N VAL A 465 -27.47 -12.03 17.45
CA VAL A 465 -27.25 -10.72 16.82
C VAL A 465 -26.31 -10.87 15.64
N PRO A 466 -26.74 -10.50 14.42
CA PRO A 466 -25.91 -10.68 13.23
C PRO A 466 -24.61 -9.87 13.30
N ARG A 467 -23.46 -10.54 13.00
CA ARG A 467 -22.13 -9.90 12.91
C ARG A 467 -21.41 -10.31 11.63
N GLY A 468 -20.76 -9.36 10.96
CA GLY A 468 -20.02 -9.66 9.74
C GLY A 468 -20.88 -10.41 8.72
N GLN A 469 -20.56 -11.66 8.43
CA GLN A 469 -21.34 -12.56 7.56
C GLN A 469 -22.16 -13.60 8.35
N MET A 470 -22.06 -13.61 9.69
CA MET A 470 -22.73 -14.58 10.56
C MET A 470 -24.12 -14.07 10.96
N GLY A 471 -25.10 -14.96 10.98
CA GLY A 471 -26.46 -14.68 11.45
C GLY A 471 -26.57 -14.68 12.97
N GLY A 472 -25.77 -15.53 13.63
CA GLY A 472 -25.52 -15.65 15.06
C GLY A 472 -24.14 -16.23 15.30
N TYR A 473 -23.81 -16.51 16.55
CA TYR A 473 -22.58 -17.22 16.92
C TYR A 473 -22.67 -17.85 18.30
N THR A 474 -22.01 -18.99 18.44
CA THR A 474 -21.73 -19.65 19.71
C THR A 474 -20.23 -19.61 19.94
N MET A 475 -19.78 -18.92 21.00
CA MET A 475 -18.39 -18.75 21.35
C MET A 475 -18.01 -19.72 22.47
N TYR A 476 -16.95 -20.47 22.23
CA TYR A 476 -16.35 -21.36 23.22
C TYR A 476 -15.07 -20.72 23.76
N LEU A 477 -14.78 -20.97 25.03
CA LEU A 477 -13.56 -20.48 25.67
C LEU A 477 -12.66 -21.67 25.97
N PRO A 478 -11.56 -21.86 25.23
CA PRO A 478 -10.61 -22.90 25.53
C PRO A 478 -10.03 -22.76 26.94
N THR A 479 -9.97 -23.85 27.68
CA THR A 479 -9.43 -23.85 29.04
C THR A 479 -7.90 -24.00 29.07
N GLU A 480 -7.33 -24.59 28.03
CA GLU A 480 -5.91 -24.91 27.91
C GLU A 480 -5.40 -24.70 26.48
N ASP A 481 -4.12 -24.32 26.35
CA ASP A 481 -3.42 -24.29 25.06
C ASP A 481 -3.02 -25.72 24.67
N LYS A 482 -3.83 -26.39 23.86
CA LYS A 482 -3.61 -27.77 23.43
C LYS A 482 -2.71 -27.84 22.21
N SER A 483 -1.61 -28.57 22.30
CA SER A 483 -0.72 -28.83 21.16
C SER A 483 -1.17 -30.03 20.30
N TYR A 484 -2.02 -30.90 20.83
CA TYR A 484 -2.48 -32.10 20.15
C TYR A 484 -3.99 -32.28 20.36
N HIS A 485 -4.68 -32.74 19.31
CA HIS A 485 -6.08 -33.10 19.37
C HIS A 485 -6.25 -34.61 19.27
N SER A 486 -6.98 -35.21 20.21
CA SER A 486 -7.29 -36.62 20.18
C SER A 486 -8.38 -36.95 19.16
N LYS A 487 -8.47 -38.24 18.76
CA LYS A 487 -9.58 -38.70 17.88
C LYS A 487 -10.96 -38.39 18.48
N ASN A 488 -11.10 -38.61 19.81
CA ASN A 488 -12.39 -38.35 20.48
C ASN A 488 -12.74 -36.87 20.52
N GLU A 489 -11.75 -36.02 20.79
CA GLU A 489 -11.95 -34.55 20.72
C GLU A 489 -12.38 -34.08 19.34
N MET A 490 -11.77 -34.61 18.27
CA MET A 490 -12.18 -34.29 16.90
C MET A 490 -13.61 -34.79 16.59
N LEU A 491 -13.98 -35.97 17.10
CA LEU A 491 -15.37 -36.50 16.96
C LEU A 491 -16.36 -35.63 17.73
N ASP A 492 -16.05 -35.22 18.94
CA ASP A 492 -16.92 -34.33 19.73
C ASP A 492 -17.06 -32.95 19.06
N ASN A 493 -16.00 -32.44 18.47
CA ASN A 493 -16.07 -31.21 17.68
C ASN A 493 -17.01 -31.33 16.47
N LEU A 494 -17.02 -32.49 15.78
CA LEU A 494 -17.97 -32.74 14.71
C LEU A 494 -19.42 -32.72 15.20
N VAL A 495 -19.69 -33.33 16.38
CA VAL A 495 -21.02 -33.34 17.00
C VAL A 495 -21.51 -31.93 17.31
N SER A 496 -20.62 -31.11 17.90
CA SER A 496 -20.93 -29.70 18.21
C SER A 496 -21.19 -28.89 16.94
N LEU A 497 -20.35 -29.02 15.88
CA LEU A 497 -20.52 -28.34 14.60
C LEU A 497 -21.86 -28.70 13.89
N LEU A 498 -22.33 -29.94 14.04
CA LEU A 498 -23.59 -30.38 13.44
C LEU A 498 -24.80 -29.95 14.27
N GLY A 499 -24.62 -29.45 15.50
CA GLY A 499 -25.66 -29.07 16.47
C GLY A 499 -26.73 -28.16 15.88
N GLY A 500 -26.31 -27.08 15.20
CA GLY A 500 -27.22 -26.12 14.60
C GLY A 500 -28.11 -26.74 13.52
N ARG A 501 -27.52 -27.52 12.62
CA ARG A 501 -28.22 -28.23 11.54
C ARG A 501 -29.23 -29.22 12.04
N VAL A 502 -28.86 -30.00 13.08
CA VAL A 502 -29.74 -30.99 13.66
C VAL A 502 -30.90 -30.33 14.42
N ALA A 503 -30.63 -29.25 15.15
CA ALA A 503 -31.69 -28.51 15.84
C ALA A 503 -32.69 -27.89 14.86
N GLU A 504 -32.26 -27.37 13.71
CA GLU A 504 -33.16 -26.91 12.65
C GLU A 504 -34.07 -28.06 12.16
N ALA A 505 -33.48 -29.21 11.84
CA ALA A 505 -34.24 -30.38 11.37
C ALA A 505 -35.26 -30.88 12.38
N LEU A 506 -34.90 -30.96 13.67
CA LEU A 506 -35.74 -31.47 14.75
C LEU A 506 -36.92 -30.55 15.10
N ILE A 507 -36.67 -29.22 15.13
CA ILE A 507 -37.67 -28.28 15.70
C ILE A 507 -38.39 -27.50 14.59
N ILE A 508 -37.70 -27.11 13.55
CA ILE A 508 -38.29 -26.33 12.45
C ILE A 508 -38.90 -27.28 11.39
N GLY A 509 -38.42 -28.52 11.29
CA GLY A 509 -38.82 -29.49 10.28
C GLY A 509 -38.32 -29.16 8.88
N ASP A 510 -37.38 -28.20 8.78
CA ASP A 510 -36.76 -27.76 7.55
C ASP A 510 -35.30 -27.42 7.85
N VAL A 511 -34.50 -27.20 6.82
CA VAL A 511 -33.06 -26.94 6.96
C VAL A 511 -32.69 -25.75 6.12
N SER A 512 -31.84 -24.88 6.69
CA SER A 512 -31.45 -23.65 6.04
C SER A 512 -30.03 -23.72 5.44
N THR A 513 -29.68 -22.74 4.62
CA THR A 513 -28.33 -22.54 4.13
C THR A 513 -27.39 -21.99 5.21
N GLY A 514 -27.91 -21.61 6.39
CA GLY A 514 -27.11 -21.07 7.51
C GLY A 514 -26.04 -22.04 7.99
N ALA A 515 -26.35 -23.33 7.97
CA ALA A 515 -25.43 -24.40 8.37
C ALA A 515 -24.30 -24.72 7.34
N SER A 516 -24.20 -23.99 6.23
CA SER A 516 -23.23 -24.32 5.15
C SER A 516 -21.77 -24.31 5.63
N ASN A 517 -21.40 -23.32 6.41
CA ASN A 517 -20.05 -23.19 6.95
C ASN A 517 -19.71 -24.31 7.96
N ASP A 518 -20.69 -24.68 8.80
CA ASP A 518 -20.51 -25.74 9.80
C ASP A 518 -20.33 -27.10 9.14
N ILE A 519 -21.12 -27.37 8.07
CA ILE A 519 -21.00 -28.59 7.27
C ILE A 519 -19.64 -28.62 6.55
N GLU A 520 -19.19 -27.51 5.98
CA GLU A 520 -17.88 -27.41 5.31
C GLU A 520 -16.74 -27.70 6.31
N ARG A 521 -16.76 -27.08 7.48
CA ARG A 521 -15.78 -27.31 8.56
C ARG A 521 -15.82 -28.76 9.07
N ALA A 522 -17.00 -29.31 9.30
CA ALA A 522 -17.16 -30.70 9.71
C ALA A 522 -16.60 -31.67 8.67
N THR A 523 -16.88 -31.42 7.38
CA THR A 523 -16.35 -32.25 6.29
C THR A 523 -14.81 -32.15 6.20
N ASP A 524 -14.24 -30.96 6.38
CA ASP A 524 -12.78 -30.75 6.38
C ASP A 524 -12.10 -31.48 7.55
N ILE A 525 -12.68 -31.42 8.77
CA ILE A 525 -12.19 -32.17 9.92
C ILE A 525 -12.24 -33.68 9.67
N ALA A 526 -13.38 -34.21 9.22
CA ALA A 526 -13.51 -35.63 8.93
C ALA A 526 -12.54 -36.10 7.85
N ARG A 527 -12.34 -35.28 6.80
CA ARG A 527 -11.35 -35.53 5.75
C ARG A 527 -9.92 -35.59 6.31
N LYS A 528 -9.53 -34.63 7.15
CA LYS A 528 -8.22 -34.62 7.81
C LYS A 528 -8.02 -35.81 8.73
N MET A 529 -9.05 -36.24 9.48
CA MET A 529 -9.00 -37.43 10.30
C MET A 529 -8.65 -38.67 9.48
N VAL A 530 -9.27 -38.83 8.31
CA VAL A 530 -9.08 -39.99 7.43
C VAL A 530 -7.77 -39.89 6.67
N THR A 531 -7.52 -38.76 5.99
CA THR A 531 -6.43 -38.67 5.02
C THR A 531 -5.08 -38.23 5.61
N LYS A 532 -5.10 -37.36 6.64
CA LYS A 532 -3.88 -36.75 7.19
C LYS A 532 -3.43 -37.41 8.50
N TYR A 533 -4.39 -37.74 9.37
CA TYR A 533 -4.04 -38.23 10.72
C TYR A 533 -4.15 -39.76 10.87
N GLY A 534 -4.66 -40.46 9.82
CA GLY A 534 -4.77 -41.92 9.87
C GLY A 534 -5.66 -42.42 10.99
N MET A 535 -6.76 -41.69 11.32
CA MET A 535 -7.64 -42.01 12.44
C MET A 535 -8.83 -42.90 12.03
N SER A 536 -8.85 -43.39 10.78
CA SER A 536 -9.84 -44.37 10.33
C SER A 536 -9.46 -45.79 10.78
N GLU A 537 -10.46 -46.56 11.27
CA GLU A 537 -10.26 -47.93 11.61
C GLU A 537 -10.25 -48.86 10.39
N LYS A 538 -10.99 -48.48 9.32
CA LYS A 538 -11.06 -49.23 8.08
C LYS A 538 -9.79 -49.09 7.24
N LEU A 539 -9.28 -47.86 7.11
CA LEU A 539 -8.13 -47.54 6.27
C LEU A 539 -6.80 -47.65 7.02
N GLY A 540 -6.82 -47.70 8.35
CA GLY A 540 -5.63 -47.79 9.20
C GLY A 540 -4.83 -46.49 9.31
N PRO A 541 -3.66 -46.53 9.98
CA PRO A 541 -2.81 -45.37 10.22
C PRO A 541 -1.94 -45.04 8.98
N ILE A 542 -2.60 -44.68 7.89
CA ILE A 542 -1.96 -44.34 6.61
C ILE A 542 -2.36 -42.92 6.21
N THR A 543 -1.42 -42.19 5.61
CA THR A 543 -1.71 -40.87 5.03
C THR A 543 -2.00 -40.99 3.55
N PHE A 544 -3.08 -40.35 3.09
CA PHE A 544 -3.49 -40.31 1.71
C PHE A 544 -3.40 -38.89 1.16
N GLY A 545 -2.78 -38.69 0.01
CA GLY A 545 -2.51 -37.39 -0.58
C GLY A 545 -1.04 -37.01 -0.47
N SER A 546 -0.53 -36.26 -1.42
CA SER A 546 0.78 -35.61 -1.31
C SER A 546 0.65 -34.42 -0.38
N GLY A 547 1.53 -34.28 0.61
CA GLY A 547 1.54 -33.17 1.56
C GLY A 547 1.73 -31.77 0.97
N ASN A 548 1.68 -31.64 -0.32
CA ASN A 548 1.78 -30.38 -1.08
C ASN A 548 0.41 -30.06 -1.70
N ASP A 549 -0.49 -29.53 -0.90
CA ASP A 549 -1.67 -28.82 -1.43
C ASP A 549 -1.24 -27.47 -2.04
N GLU A 550 -0.47 -27.52 -3.12
CA GLU A 550 -0.21 -26.34 -3.93
C GLU A 550 -1.48 -25.96 -4.69
N VAL A 551 -2.23 -25.01 -4.15
CA VAL A 551 -3.29 -24.32 -4.89
C VAL A 551 -2.65 -23.48 -5.99
N PHE A 552 -2.45 -24.07 -7.17
CA PHE A 552 -2.07 -23.35 -8.37
C PHE A 552 -3.30 -22.64 -8.95
N LEU A 553 -3.41 -21.35 -8.69
CA LEU A 553 -4.32 -20.46 -9.41
C LEU A 553 -3.94 -20.47 -10.91
N GLY A 554 -4.65 -21.27 -11.71
CA GLY A 554 -4.58 -21.09 -13.16
C GLY A 554 -4.60 -22.31 -14.07
N ARG A 555 -4.58 -23.54 -13.56
CA ARG A 555 -4.91 -24.74 -14.36
C ARG A 555 -5.44 -25.83 -13.45
N ASP A 556 -6.58 -26.43 -13.83
CA ASP A 556 -7.04 -27.74 -13.39
C ASP A 556 -6.00 -28.81 -13.77
N TYR A 557 -4.88 -28.86 -13.04
CA TYR A 557 -4.18 -30.12 -12.93
C TYR A 557 -4.92 -30.87 -11.83
N SER A 558 -5.72 -31.88 -12.25
CA SER A 558 -6.20 -32.94 -11.39
C SER A 558 -5.16 -33.22 -10.32
N HIS A 559 -5.55 -33.07 -9.03
CA HIS A 559 -4.79 -33.55 -7.90
C HIS A 559 -4.26 -34.91 -8.27
N LEU A 560 -2.95 -35.09 -8.41
CA LEU A 560 -2.35 -36.39 -8.66
C LEU A 560 -2.64 -37.20 -7.40
N LYS A 561 -3.79 -37.89 -7.40
CA LYS A 561 -4.13 -38.86 -6.37
C LYS A 561 -3.00 -39.89 -6.38
N ASN A 562 -2.30 -40.01 -5.27
CA ASN A 562 -1.28 -41.05 -5.08
C ASN A 562 -1.88 -42.40 -4.62
N TYR A 563 -3.19 -42.56 -4.79
CA TYR A 563 -3.96 -43.73 -4.42
C TYR A 563 -4.97 -44.09 -5.51
N SER A 564 -5.43 -45.36 -5.50
CA SER A 564 -6.37 -45.89 -6.50
C SER A 564 -7.76 -45.26 -6.37
N GLU A 565 -8.57 -45.36 -7.43
CA GLU A 565 -9.98 -44.93 -7.37
C GLU A 565 -10.80 -45.76 -6.36
N GLU A 566 -10.42 -47.00 -6.12
CA GLU A 566 -11.02 -47.84 -5.08
C GLU A 566 -10.75 -47.26 -3.68
N THR A 567 -9.49 -46.89 -3.39
CA THR A 567 -9.13 -46.21 -2.14
C THR A 567 -9.82 -44.86 -2.01
N ALA A 568 -10.01 -44.12 -3.11
CA ALA A 568 -10.75 -42.86 -3.10
C ALA A 568 -12.22 -43.08 -2.65
N ALA A 569 -12.87 -44.12 -3.19
CA ALA A 569 -14.23 -44.47 -2.80
C ALA A 569 -14.31 -44.89 -1.33
N GLU A 570 -13.32 -45.62 -0.81
CA GLU A 570 -13.23 -45.99 0.61
C GLU A 570 -13.02 -44.78 1.52
N ILE A 571 -12.23 -43.80 1.09
CA ILE A 571 -12.04 -42.52 1.83
C ILE A 571 -13.37 -41.75 1.90
N ASP A 572 -14.08 -41.65 0.78
CA ASP A 572 -15.37 -40.96 0.73
C ASP A 572 -16.44 -41.67 1.58
N GLU A 573 -16.46 -43.00 1.55
CA GLU A 573 -17.35 -43.83 2.39
C GLU A 573 -17.05 -43.61 3.88
N GLU A 574 -15.78 -43.57 4.28
CA GLU A 574 -15.37 -43.40 5.66
C GLU A 574 -15.66 -41.97 6.17
N ILE A 575 -15.42 -40.94 5.35
CA ILE A 575 -15.83 -39.55 5.67
C ILE A 575 -17.35 -39.49 5.89
N ASN A 576 -18.13 -40.08 4.97
CA ASN A 576 -19.59 -40.11 5.08
C ASN A 576 -20.02 -40.83 6.37
N ARG A 577 -19.41 -42.00 6.70
CA ARG A 577 -19.67 -42.75 7.91
C ARG A 577 -19.40 -41.90 9.18
N ILE A 578 -18.25 -41.20 9.23
CA ILE A 578 -17.90 -40.37 10.37
C ILE A 578 -18.94 -39.24 10.56
N ILE A 579 -19.26 -38.51 9.49
CA ILE A 579 -20.24 -37.41 9.52
C ILE A 579 -21.64 -37.93 9.92
N THR A 580 -22.10 -39.03 9.33
CA THR A 580 -23.42 -39.61 9.63
C THR A 580 -23.49 -40.11 11.07
N THR A 581 -22.42 -40.72 11.59
CA THR A 581 -22.33 -41.15 12.98
C THR A 581 -22.38 -39.96 13.94
N ALA A 582 -21.61 -38.88 13.64
CA ALA A 582 -21.65 -37.66 14.41
C ALA A 582 -23.02 -36.97 14.37
N TYR A 583 -23.68 -36.96 13.21
CA TYR A 583 -25.06 -36.44 13.05
C TYR A 583 -26.05 -37.21 13.94
N GLY A 584 -26.03 -38.55 13.89
CA GLY A 584 -26.90 -39.40 14.74
C GLY A 584 -26.68 -39.16 16.22
N ARG A 585 -25.40 -39.09 16.67
CA ARG A 585 -25.05 -38.77 18.06
C ARG A 585 -25.56 -37.39 18.49
N THR A 586 -25.45 -36.39 17.60
CA THR A 586 -26.00 -35.05 17.83
C THR A 586 -27.50 -35.07 18.00
N GLU A 587 -28.18 -35.83 17.13
CA GLU A 587 -29.65 -36.01 17.17
C GLU A 587 -30.10 -36.66 18.48
N ASP A 588 -29.39 -37.68 18.93
CA ASP A 588 -29.68 -38.37 20.21
C ASP A 588 -29.53 -37.42 21.39
N ILE A 589 -28.41 -36.66 21.47
CA ILE A 589 -28.19 -35.67 22.53
C ILE A 589 -29.29 -34.62 22.56
N LEU A 590 -29.63 -34.02 21.42
CA LEU A 590 -30.63 -32.98 21.36
C LEU A 590 -32.05 -33.47 21.64
N LYS A 591 -32.38 -34.74 21.29
CA LYS A 591 -33.64 -35.36 21.64
C LYS A 591 -33.76 -35.66 23.14
N GLU A 592 -32.69 -36.16 23.74
CA GLU A 592 -32.65 -36.46 25.19
C GLU A 592 -32.81 -35.19 26.02
N HIS A 593 -32.24 -34.08 25.52
CA HIS A 593 -32.21 -32.79 26.22
C HIS A 593 -33.03 -31.70 25.53
N ILE A 594 -34.14 -32.09 24.90
CA ILE A 594 -34.97 -31.18 24.11
C ILE A 594 -35.54 -30.01 24.93
N ASP A 595 -35.83 -30.24 26.22
CA ASP A 595 -36.32 -29.20 27.14
C ASP A 595 -35.24 -28.10 27.33
N ARG A 596 -33.97 -28.49 27.38
CA ARG A 596 -32.85 -27.54 27.48
C ARG A 596 -32.67 -26.76 26.19
N LEU A 597 -32.82 -27.45 25.06
CA LEU A 597 -32.79 -26.79 23.75
C LEU A 597 -33.89 -25.70 23.64
N HIS A 598 -35.10 -26.01 24.08
CA HIS A 598 -36.18 -25.03 24.11
C HIS A 598 -35.93 -23.89 25.09
N ALA A 599 -35.37 -24.16 26.27
CA ALA A 599 -35.06 -23.14 27.26
C ALA A 599 -34.00 -22.18 26.77
N VAL A 600 -32.88 -22.66 26.20
CA VAL A 600 -31.80 -21.83 25.65
C VAL A 600 -32.31 -21.02 24.45
N ALA A 601 -33.02 -21.66 23.50
CA ALA A 601 -33.59 -20.94 22.35
C ALA A 601 -34.58 -19.87 22.79
N GLY A 602 -35.43 -20.16 23.79
CA GLY A 602 -36.37 -19.19 24.37
C GLY A 602 -35.66 -17.98 24.97
N ALA A 603 -34.63 -18.21 25.76
CA ALA A 603 -33.78 -17.13 26.32
C ALA A 603 -33.11 -16.30 25.23
N LEU A 604 -32.60 -16.92 24.16
CA LEU A 604 -32.03 -16.21 23.02
C LEU A 604 -33.04 -15.36 22.25
N ILE A 605 -34.27 -15.85 22.09
CA ILE A 605 -35.36 -15.08 21.45
C ILE A 605 -35.71 -13.84 22.29
N GLU A 606 -35.68 -13.94 23.62
CA GLU A 606 -36.02 -12.85 24.52
C GLU A 606 -34.88 -11.86 24.67
N ARG A 607 -33.64 -12.34 24.91
CA ARG A 607 -32.47 -11.53 25.31
C ARG A 607 -31.51 -11.22 24.18
N GLU A 608 -31.59 -11.91 23.05
CA GLU A 608 -30.71 -11.87 21.88
C GLU A 608 -29.26 -12.29 22.16
N LYS A 609 -28.81 -12.23 23.39
CA LYS A 609 -27.49 -12.68 23.89
C LYS A 609 -27.64 -13.30 25.26
N ILE A 610 -26.89 -14.36 25.51
CA ILE A 610 -26.74 -14.98 26.83
C ILE A 610 -25.25 -15.20 27.10
N SER A 611 -24.81 -14.89 28.32
CA SER A 611 -23.45 -15.15 28.80
C SER A 611 -23.26 -16.64 29.14
N GLY A 612 -22.02 -17.10 29.31
CA GLY A 612 -21.72 -18.46 29.76
C GLY A 612 -22.35 -18.79 31.11
N GLU A 613 -22.37 -17.87 32.06
CA GLU A 613 -23.01 -18.05 33.38
C GLU A 613 -24.53 -18.19 33.28
N GLU A 614 -25.16 -17.36 32.45
CA GLU A 614 -26.58 -17.47 32.16
C GLU A 614 -26.92 -18.79 31.45
N PHE A 615 -26.07 -19.21 30.51
CA PHE A 615 -26.23 -20.48 29.82
C PHE A 615 -26.13 -21.67 30.80
N GLU A 616 -25.11 -21.70 31.67
CA GLU A 616 -24.97 -22.72 32.70
C GLU A 616 -26.19 -22.77 33.65
N THR A 617 -26.70 -21.60 34.06
CA THR A 617 -27.89 -21.48 34.88
C THR A 617 -29.10 -22.18 34.20
N ILE A 618 -29.29 -21.94 32.91
CA ILE A 618 -30.37 -22.61 32.12
C ILE A 618 -30.10 -24.11 32.06
N MET A 619 -28.85 -24.55 31.81
CA MET A 619 -28.53 -25.96 31.70
C MET A 619 -28.75 -26.73 33.03
N HIS A 620 -28.57 -26.08 34.15
CA HIS A 620 -28.90 -26.62 35.47
C HIS A 620 -30.39 -26.51 35.85
N GLY A 621 -31.22 -25.90 35.01
CA GLY A 621 -32.66 -25.78 35.22
C GLY A 621 -33.09 -24.59 36.04
N GLY A 622 -32.19 -23.63 36.22
CA GLY A 622 -32.49 -22.33 36.81
C GLY A 622 -33.29 -21.44 35.85
N THR A 623 -33.95 -20.44 36.42
CA THR A 623 -34.59 -19.35 35.68
C THR A 623 -33.69 -18.14 35.70
N LEU A 624 -33.54 -17.46 34.58
CA LEU A 624 -32.80 -16.20 34.52
C LEU A 624 -33.61 -15.08 35.16
N ASP A 625 -32.94 -14.17 35.86
CA ASP A 625 -33.57 -12.97 36.38
C ASP A 625 -34.26 -12.18 35.23
N PRO A 626 -35.47 -11.62 35.48
CA PRO A 626 -36.13 -10.79 34.47
C PRO A 626 -35.16 -9.66 34.05
N LEU A 627 -35.18 -9.34 32.73
CA LEU A 627 -34.40 -8.20 32.20
C LEU A 627 -34.77 -6.96 33.04
N SER A 628 -33.97 -6.70 34.09
CA SER A 628 -33.95 -5.39 34.72
C SER A 628 -33.52 -4.45 33.61
N ALA A 629 -34.35 -3.44 33.29
CA ALA A 629 -34.00 -2.40 32.36
C ALA A 629 -32.56 -2.01 32.66
N GLN A 630 -31.63 -2.42 31.81
CA GLN A 630 -30.23 -2.04 31.93
C GLN A 630 -30.23 -0.54 31.99
N SER A 631 -29.99 -0.03 33.21
CA SER A 631 -29.79 1.36 33.44
C SER A 631 -28.73 1.82 32.45
N ASP A 632 -29.16 2.69 31.57
CA ASP A 632 -28.30 3.48 30.71
C ASP A 632 -27.28 4.15 31.64
N ASP A 633 -26.13 3.53 31.80
CA ASP A 633 -25.03 3.98 32.67
C ASP A 633 -24.31 5.18 32.03
N SER A 634 -25.14 6.15 31.57
CA SER A 634 -24.73 7.46 31.09
C SER A 634 -24.90 8.56 32.18
N LYS A 635 -24.88 8.21 33.48
CA LYS A 635 -24.70 9.21 34.53
C LYS A 635 -23.27 9.18 35.04
N PRO A 636 -22.54 10.29 34.95
CA PRO A 636 -21.21 10.41 35.55
C PRO A 636 -21.35 10.22 37.08
N ALA A 637 -20.55 9.33 37.67
CA ALA A 637 -20.40 9.23 39.10
C ALA A 637 -19.95 10.60 39.65
N GLU A 638 -20.75 11.16 40.50
CA GLU A 638 -20.41 12.37 41.28
C GLU A 638 -19.15 12.06 42.09
N VAL A 639 -18.09 12.81 41.79
CA VAL A 639 -16.89 12.86 42.62
C VAL A 639 -17.24 13.53 43.91
N PRO A 640 -16.95 12.97 45.13
CA PRO A 640 -17.14 13.68 46.40
C PRO A 640 -16.24 14.91 46.40
N GLU A 641 -16.83 16.10 46.54
CA GLU A 641 -16.13 17.35 46.84
C GLU A 641 -15.35 17.18 48.16
N GLN A 642 -14.04 17.25 48.08
CA GLN A 642 -13.18 17.47 49.24
C GLN A 642 -13.38 18.93 49.68
N SER A 643 -13.95 19.09 50.86
CA SER A 643 -14.07 20.36 51.55
C SER A 643 -12.69 20.95 51.85
N ASP A 644 -12.42 22.11 51.24
CA ASP A 644 -11.35 23.01 51.65
C ASP A 644 -11.57 23.50 53.06
N ALA A 645 -10.79 23.03 54.01
CA ALA A 645 -10.64 23.64 55.32
C ALA A 645 -9.54 24.70 55.22
N GLN A 646 -9.98 25.94 55.35
CA GLN A 646 -9.13 27.10 55.59
C GLN A 646 -8.26 26.89 56.82
N ASN A 647 -6.98 27.25 56.72
CA ASN A 647 -6.24 27.84 57.85
C ASN A 647 -5.34 28.95 57.31
N ASN A 648 -5.76 30.16 57.69
CA ASN A 648 -4.91 31.34 57.79
C ASN A 648 -4.01 31.17 59.01
N GLU A 649 -2.74 31.51 58.87
CA GLU A 649 -1.90 32.21 59.89
C GLU A 649 -0.65 32.72 59.17
N GLU A 650 -0.66 33.96 59.08
CA GLU A 650 0.20 35.10 59.39
C GLU A 650 1.71 34.83 59.56
N ALA A 651 2.39 35.70 58.88
CA ALA A 651 3.46 36.60 59.30
C ALA A 651 4.93 36.19 59.14
N ASP A 652 5.53 37.02 58.44
CA ASP A 652 6.77 37.76 58.76
C ASP A 652 8.12 37.21 58.32
N GLY A 653 8.71 37.98 57.48
CA GLY A 653 10.02 38.57 57.71
C GLY A 653 11.25 37.88 57.08
N ASN A 654 11.81 38.63 56.21
CA ASN A 654 13.24 38.91 56.05
C ASN A 654 14.03 38.24 54.88
N GLU A 655 14.30 39.17 53.99
CA GLU A 655 15.56 39.49 53.30
C GLU A 655 16.80 38.57 53.55
N LYS A 656 17.45 38.25 52.49
CA LYS A 656 18.81 38.62 52.01
C LYS A 656 19.46 37.56 51.14
N GLU A 657 19.74 37.96 49.93
CA GLU A 657 21.04 38.10 49.25
C GLU A 657 21.97 36.89 49.10
N SER A 658 22.38 36.75 47.86
CA SER A 658 23.69 36.35 47.29
C SER A 658 24.10 34.86 47.39
N GLU A 659 24.36 34.20 46.33
CA GLU A 659 25.35 34.35 45.23
C GLU A 659 24.90 33.57 43.98
#